data_b841db6e2d9e4435651cc53182e3c96c
#
_entry.id   b841db6e2d9e4435651cc53182e3c96c
#
_cell.length_a   1.000
_cell.length_b   1.000
_cell.length_c   1.000
_cell.angle_alpha   90.00
_cell.angle_beta   90.00
_cell.angle_gamma   90.00
#
_symmetry.space_group_name_H-M   'P 1'
#
loop_
_entity.id
_entity.type
_entity.pdbx_description
1 polymer ?
#
loop_
_entity_poly.entity_id
_entity_poly.type
_entity_poly.pdbx_seq_one_letter_code
_entity_poly.pdbx_strand_id
1 'polypeptide(L)'
;TPDYTLAKAETYNVNENGKYPNVFAADVLTKWVPDGDSMYVNTNGHNVKVLRDNQDFIGNLVQTSSQISGNGILTWDKAKLTSEDLKFKPNKVDAMKSEIEIGSISDDKIAFASYNVESHVDFTTRIAKFKANEKGNLTKLPYNAYASSMDEYTWNMTAETIELNKGPLLAKEKSYFISTEPAQQGLKFESTNALFNMKTGIIYAEKVPYIDVADSRVFPNKGKVVIRKDADMQTLKQSKMLAARTNKNHELYDAEIKITGIYAIDGAAYYTYKDKHNTGQVIYFDKMRVKSKTDSTVIASGFVRDTLDFKVSPKIAFKGKTELCSTEEDLVFNGYVKPLHSFDSFASAWFRYNQQPDPNDVIVPAYEIKNEEQRKMYAALSIANDSIHIYPSMANFKRSYADLELTTDTGVLFYDETAQTFFLGDSMELIEGAIRGSYLSFNDANGQIYSEGKINFGMNIDDNFNGVMAGNISKMPEDSSFVIKSILALNLKLPDEAYARMAEVIVGDESNELADNNSDYVTSAMAEYLNDKDLKKALEMTPSTGQINPSGALDRNLFLSQVNIHYSPIKRQFLCLEPVHIATIDGKQVNKAIESRIAISKRRSTTRYTFYFEVSKYDWFYIDYYMGSVTVASTDKEFNDIIKEKGPKMSGGKFRIRTASSRTVANFLNKLETDD
;
A
#
# COMPACT_ATOMS: atom_id res chain seq x y z
N THR A 1 11.33 -86.43 -35.37
CA THR A 1 11.62 -85.79 -34.08
C THR A 1 10.52 -86.17 -33.10
N PRO A 2 10.81 -86.74 -31.93
CA PRO A 2 9.79 -87.03 -30.95
C PRO A 2 9.18 -85.75 -30.43
N ASP A 3 7.86 -85.66 -30.49
CA ASP A 3 7.10 -84.58 -29.89
C ASP A 3 7.13 -84.76 -28.36
N TYR A 4 8.01 -84.01 -27.68
CA TYR A 4 8.09 -84.04 -26.23
C TYR A 4 6.98 -83.20 -25.66
N THR A 5 5.98 -83.84 -25.12
CA THR A 5 4.90 -83.22 -24.38
C THR A 5 5.38 -82.76 -22.98
N LEU A 6 4.80 -81.65 -22.47
CA LEU A 6 4.99 -81.26 -21.09
C LEU A 6 4.56 -82.39 -20.15
N ALA A 7 5.51 -82.88 -19.35
CA ALA A 7 5.24 -83.92 -18.36
C ALA A 7 5.20 -83.30 -16.95
N LYS A 8 4.30 -83.82 -16.10
CA LYS A 8 4.25 -83.44 -14.68
C LYS A 8 5.47 -84.03 -13.98
N ALA A 9 6.25 -83.14 -13.30
CA ALA A 9 7.34 -83.54 -12.45
C ALA A 9 7.01 -83.25 -11.00
N GLU A 10 7.22 -84.20 -10.10
CA GLU A 10 7.02 -84.02 -8.67
C GLU A 10 8.03 -83.00 -8.09
N THR A 11 9.26 -83.02 -8.58
CA THR A 11 10.32 -82.10 -8.16
C THR A 11 11.18 -81.71 -9.33
N TYR A 12 11.63 -80.44 -9.37
CA TYR A 12 12.68 -79.88 -10.19
C TYR A 12 13.69 -79.19 -9.28
N ASN A 13 14.95 -79.65 -9.31
CA ASN A 13 15.96 -79.15 -8.41
C ASN A 13 17.27 -78.82 -9.18
N VAL A 14 17.80 -77.60 -8.99
CA VAL A 14 19.07 -77.16 -9.48
C VAL A 14 19.87 -76.65 -8.31
N ASN A 15 21.08 -77.17 -8.10
CA ASN A 15 22.00 -76.71 -7.06
C ASN A 15 22.84 -75.56 -7.58
N GLU A 16 23.07 -74.55 -6.72
CA GLU A 16 23.90 -73.39 -7.02
C GLU A 16 25.34 -73.85 -7.39
N ASN A 17 25.82 -73.31 -8.48
CA ASN A 17 27.22 -73.45 -8.90
C ASN A 17 27.65 -72.14 -9.57
N GLY A 18 28.86 -72.06 -10.16
CA GLY A 18 29.37 -70.84 -10.79
C GLY A 18 28.49 -70.29 -11.95
N LYS A 19 27.51 -71.06 -12.44
CA LYS A 19 26.60 -70.67 -13.54
C LYS A 19 25.15 -70.59 -13.15
N TYR A 20 24.70 -71.45 -12.27
CA TYR A 20 23.27 -71.63 -11.93
C TYR A 20 22.95 -71.14 -10.52
N PRO A 21 21.81 -70.52 -10.31
CA PRO A 21 21.24 -70.28 -8.96
C PRO A 21 20.69 -71.60 -8.36
N ASN A 22 20.42 -71.55 -7.08
CA ASN A 22 19.61 -72.59 -6.45
C ASN A 22 18.15 -72.43 -6.96
N VAL A 23 17.54 -73.56 -7.42
CA VAL A 23 16.12 -73.59 -7.78
C VAL A 23 15.52 -74.89 -7.17
N PHE A 24 14.41 -74.70 -6.46
CA PHE A 24 13.62 -75.81 -5.96
C PHE A 24 12.13 -75.61 -6.33
N ALA A 25 11.60 -76.55 -7.07
CA ALA A 25 10.24 -76.55 -7.53
C ALA A 25 9.58 -77.95 -7.30
N ALA A 26 8.31 -77.91 -6.88
CA ALA A 26 7.46 -79.08 -6.75
C ALA A 26 6.22 -78.91 -7.64
N ASP A 27 5.68 -80.06 -8.10
CA ASP A 27 4.43 -80.07 -8.92
C ASP A 27 4.50 -79.20 -10.20
N VAL A 28 5.56 -79.25 -10.92
CA VAL A 28 5.80 -78.47 -12.13
C VAL A 28 5.56 -79.28 -13.42
N LEU A 29 5.36 -78.54 -14.52
CA LEU A 29 5.32 -79.15 -15.86
C LEU A 29 6.68 -78.95 -16.54
N THR A 30 7.35 -80.03 -17.01
CA THR A 30 8.65 -79.97 -17.64
C THR A 30 8.62 -80.47 -19.08
N LYS A 31 9.42 -79.84 -19.96
CA LYS A 31 9.63 -80.23 -21.34
C LYS A 31 11.12 -80.12 -21.67
N TRP A 32 11.75 -81.23 -22.02
CA TRP A 32 13.11 -81.25 -22.49
C TRP A 32 13.12 -81.16 -24.02
N VAL A 33 13.97 -80.30 -24.60
CA VAL A 33 14.19 -80.10 -26.03
C VAL A 33 15.66 -80.36 -26.33
N PRO A 34 16.03 -81.61 -26.73
CA PRO A 34 17.42 -82.01 -26.93
C PRO A 34 18.17 -81.19 -27.99
N ASP A 35 17.52 -80.92 -29.11
CA ASP A 35 18.09 -80.15 -30.22
C ASP A 35 18.43 -78.71 -29.87
N GLY A 36 17.75 -78.17 -28.85
CA GLY A 36 17.98 -76.82 -28.33
C GLY A 36 18.75 -76.81 -27.02
N ASP A 37 19.23 -77.98 -26.53
CA ASP A 37 19.88 -78.11 -25.23
C ASP A 37 19.20 -77.33 -24.11
N SER A 38 17.84 -77.45 -24.09
CA SER A 38 17.02 -76.61 -23.21
C SER A 38 15.95 -77.42 -22.46
N MET A 39 15.85 -77.15 -21.16
CA MET A 39 14.77 -77.65 -20.29
C MET A 39 13.82 -76.49 -20.01
N TYR A 40 12.59 -76.65 -20.40
CA TYR A 40 11.48 -75.72 -20.07
C TYR A 40 10.77 -76.24 -18.84
N VAL A 41 10.56 -75.35 -17.86
CA VAL A 41 9.86 -75.66 -16.59
C VAL A 41 8.76 -74.64 -16.37
N ASN A 42 7.50 -75.05 -16.41
CA ASN A 42 6.36 -74.24 -16.04
C ASN A 42 5.96 -74.52 -14.62
N THR A 43 5.79 -73.48 -13.80
CA THR A 43 5.51 -73.57 -12.36
C THR A 43 4.09 -74.04 -12.07
N ASN A 44 3.24 -74.21 -13.09
CA ASN A 44 1.86 -74.64 -12.99
C ASN A 44 1.03 -73.85 -11.92
N GLY A 45 1.37 -72.54 -11.77
CA GLY A 45 0.72 -71.64 -10.80
C GLY A 45 1.20 -71.78 -9.35
N HIS A 46 2.17 -72.64 -9.08
CA HIS A 46 2.78 -72.82 -7.76
C HIS A 46 4.01 -71.93 -7.57
N ASN A 47 4.27 -71.49 -6.32
CA ASN A 47 5.48 -70.77 -5.99
C ASN A 47 6.70 -71.73 -6.03
N VAL A 48 7.69 -71.33 -6.82
CA VAL A 48 8.97 -72.00 -6.93
C VAL A 48 10.03 -71.21 -6.21
N LYS A 49 10.82 -71.88 -5.35
CA LYS A 49 11.94 -71.21 -4.68
C LYS A 49 13.09 -71.10 -5.65
N VAL A 50 13.55 -69.85 -5.86
CA VAL A 50 14.73 -69.53 -6.71
C VAL A 50 15.74 -68.77 -5.87
N LEU A 51 17.05 -68.96 -6.19
CA LEU A 51 18.17 -68.30 -5.50
C LEU A 51 18.37 -68.90 -4.09
N ARG A 52 18.05 -68.20 -3.03
CA ARG A 52 18.07 -68.67 -1.65
C ARG A 52 16.66 -68.52 -1.02
N ASP A 53 16.43 -69.06 0.09
CA ASP A 53 15.15 -69.48 0.70
C ASP A 53 13.98 -68.47 0.73
N ASN A 54 14.16 -67.22 0.35
CA ASN A 54 13.15 -66.17 0.50
C ASN A 54 12.63 -65.58 -0.83
N GLN A 55 13.06 -66.11 -1.99
CA GLN A 55 12.60 -65.62 -3.28
C GLN A 55 11.66 -66.64 -3.93
N ASP A 56 10.41 -66.17 -4.20
CA ASP A 56 9.38 -66.97 -4.86
C ASP A 56 9.25 -66.54 -6.34
N PHE A 57 9.15 -67.53 -7.21
CA PHE A 57 8.96 -67.31 -8.62
C PHE A 57 7.72 -68.06 -9.15
N ILE A 58 6.92 -67.38 -9.95
CA ILE A 58 5.81 -67.99 -10.70
C ILE A 58 5.98 -67.63 -12.19
N GLY A 59 5.97 -68.65 -13.07
CA GLY A 59 6.10 -68.43 -14.51
C GLY A 59 6.74 -69.64 -15.20
N ASN A 60 7.51 -69.33 -16.24
CA ASN A 60 8.24 -70.31 -17.01
C ASN A 60 9.75 -70.09 -16.83
N LEU A 61 10.50 -71.16 -16.54
CA LEU A 61 11.95 -71.18 -16.53
C LEU A 61 12.45 -71.90 -17.75
N VAL A 62 13.59 -71.48 -18.26
CA VAL A 62 14.33 -72.13 -19.32
C VAL A 62 15.75 -72.34 -18.83
N GLN A 63 16.14 -73.61 -18.62
CA GLN A 63 17.51 -73.97 -18.30
C GLN A 63 18.24 -74.41 -19.56
N THR A 64 19.39 -73.84 -19.82
CA THR A 64 20.31 -74.20 -20.86
C THR A 64 21.65 -74.67 -20.25
N SER A 65 22.61 -75.15 -21.07
CA SER A 65 23.94 -75.50 -20.60
C SER A 65 24.73 -74.32 -19.99
N SER A 66 24.28 -73.06 -20.24
CA SER A 66 24.99 -71.84 -19.82
C SER A 66 24.28 -70.99 -18.77
N GLN A 67 22.94 -71.05 -18.64
CA GLN A 67 22.19 -70.18 -17.76
C GLN A 67 20.77 -70.72 -17.45
N ILE A 68 20.16 -70.13 -16.44
CA ILE A 68 18.71 -70.23 -16.24
C ILE A 68 18.10 -68.84 -16.55
N SER A 69 17.12 -68.83 -17.42
CA SER A 69 16.29 -67.65 -17.71
C SER A 69 14.82 -67.96 -17.51
N GLY A 70 13.96 -66.93 -17.53
CA GLY A 70 12.53 -67.16 -17.35
C GLY A 70 11.68 -65.95 -17.72
N ASN A 71 10.37 -66.19 -17.84
CA ASN A 71 9.38 -65.13 -17.89
C ASN A 71 8.35 -65.38 -16.77
N GLY A 72 8.01 -64.35 -16.05
CA GLY A 72 7.08 -64.47 -14.92
C GLY A 72 7.29 -63.41 -13.84
N ILE A 73 6.90 -63.78 -12.63
CA ILE A 73 6.88 -62.90 -11.49
C ILE A 73 7.84 -63.44 -10.42
N LEU A 74 8.80 -62.60 -10.02
CA LEU A 74 9.72 -62.86 -8.92
C LEU A 74 9.29 -61.97 -7.73
N THR A 75 9.08 -62.60 -6.55
CA THR A 75 8.72 -61.89 -5.32
C THR A 75 9.72 -62.13 -4.21
N TRP A 76 10.06 -61.10 -3.47
CA TRP A 76 10.93 -61.18 -2.28
C TRP A 76 10.66 -60.01 -1.35
N ASP A 77 10.85 -60.16 -0.09
CA ASP A 77 10.50 -59.17 0.92
C ASP A 77 9.08 -58.61 0.65
N LYS A 78 8.95 -57.36 0.27
CA LYS A 78 7.71 -56.73 -0.20
C LYS A 78 7.77 -56.30 -1.68
N ALA A 79 8.73 -56.82 -2.44
CA ALA A 79 8.91 -56.48 -3.83
C ALA A 79 8.33 -57.55 -4.78
N LYS A 80 7.86 -57.10 -5.93
CA LYS A 80 7.35 -57.90 -7.04
C LYS A 80 7.99 -57.39 -8.33
N LEU A 81 8.80 -58.22 -8.98
CA LEU A 81 9.45 -57.97 -10.26
C LEU A 81 8.76 -58.84 -11.32
N THR A 82 8.18 -58.24 -12.33
CA THR A 82 7.55 -58.90 -13.46
C THR A 82 8.39 -58.67 -14.73
N SER A 83 8.75 -59.72 -15.45
CA SER A 83 9.51 -59.60 -16.70
C SER A 83 9.30 -60.82 -17.59
N GLU A 84 9.51 -60.61 -18.91
CA GLU A 84 9.53 -61.67 -19.91
C GLU A 84 10.99 -62.20 -20.18
N ASP A 85 12.04 -61.55 -19.61
CA ASP A 85 13.42 -61.84 -19.89
C ASP A 85 14.33 -61.94 -18.65
N LEU A 86 13.81 -62.51 -17.53
CA LEU A 86 14.59 -62.74 -16.34
C LEU A 86 15.81 -63.64 -16.62
N LYS A 87 16.99 -63.24 -16.15
CA LYS A 87 18.23 -64.00 -16.17
C LYS A 87 18.69 -64.27 -14.76
N PHE A 88 18.66 -65.51 -14.34
CA PHE A 88 19.04 -65.92 -13.01
C PHE A 88 20.50 -66.31 -12.95
N LYS A 89 21.25 -65.72 -12.05
CA LYS A 89 22.63 -66.01 -11.69
C LYS A 89 22.74 -66.35 -10.23
N PRO A 90 23.86 -66.93 -9.75
CA PRO A 90 24.06 -67.14 -8.33
C PRO A 90 23.78 -65.85 -7.53
N ASN A 91 22.73 -65.85 -6.69
CA ASN A 91 22.30 -64.75 -5.86
C ASN A 91 22.01 -63.40 -6.59
N LYS A 92 21.80 -63.43 -7.93
CA LYS A 92 21.49 -62.21 -8.73
C LYS A 92 20.41 -62.50 -9.75
N VAL A 93 19.64 -61.46 -10.06
CA VAL A 93 18.66 -61.45 -11.16
C VAL A 93 18.82 -60.21 -11.98
N ASP A 94 18.94 -60.37 -13.31
CA ASP A 94 18.94 -59.31 -14.28
C ASP A 94 17.70 -59.40 -15.17
N ALA A 95 17.16 -58.28 -15.59
CA ALA A 95 16.15 -58.19 -16.62
C ALA A 95 16.32 -56.91 -17.43
N MET A 96 16.28 -57.02 -18.76
CA MET A 96 16.43 -55.85 -19.65
C MET A 96 15.14 -55.04 -19.71
N LYS A 97 13.99 -55.68 -19.54
CA LYS A 97 12.68 -55.05 -19.51
C LYS A 97 11.85 -55.64 -18.43
N SER A 98 11.50 -54.85 -17.44
CA SER A 98 10.73 -55.35 -16.28
C SER A 98 9.80 -54.26 -15.69
N GLU A 99 8.88 -54.71 -14.88
CA GLU A 99 8.05 -53.91 -14.00
C GLU A 99 8.39 -54.23 -12.56
N ILE A 100 8.64 -53.21 -11.75
CA ILE A 100 8.93 -53.39 -10.31
C ILE A 100 7.89 -52.67 -9.45
N GLU A 101 7.38 -53.36 -8.49
CA GLU A 101 6.50 -52.84 -7.43
C GLU A 101 7.09 -53.17 -6.06
N ILE A 102 7.17 -52.16 -5.16
CA ILE A 102 7.67 -52.36 -3.79
C ILE A 102 6.62 -51.84 -2.83
N GLY A 103 6.16 -52.69 -1.93
CA GLY A 103 5.15 -52.34 -0.92
C GLY A 103 5.72 -51.50 0.22
N SER A 104 4.85 -50.74 0.87
CA SER A 104 5.16 -49.99 2.09
C SER A 104 5.42 -50.96 3.26
N ILE A 105 6.27 -50.54 4.18
CA ILE A 105 6.54 -51.30 5.40
C ILE A 105 5.40 -51.17 6.41
N SER A 106 4.74 -50.00 6.41
CA SER A 106 3.70 -49.66 7.41
C SER A 106 2.27 -49.94 6.96
N ASP A 107 2.01 -50.01 5.64
CA ASP A 107 0.68 -50.17 5.05
C ASP A 107 0.74 -51.17 3.89
N ASP A 108 -0.39 -51.81 3.55
CA ASP A 108 -0.51 -52.70 2.38
C ASP A 108 -0.55 -51.94 1.03
N LYS A 109 -0.10 -50.69 1.02
CA LYS A 109 -0.04 -49.85 -0.20
C LYS A 109 1.31 -50.02 -0.89
N ILE A 110 1.30 -49.92 -2.22
CA ILE A 110 2.53 -49.82 -3.02
C ILE A 110 3.21 -48.48 -2.68
N ALA A 111 4.48 -48.55 -2.32
CA ALA A 111 5.29 -47.38 -2.01
C ALA A 111 6.07 -46.88 -3.23
N PHE A 112 6.51 -47.78 -4.10
CA PHE A 112 7.29 -47.49 -5.29
C PHE A 112 6.86 -48.43 -6.42
N ALA A 113 6.60 -47.90 -7.62
CA ALA A 113 6.29 -48.68 -8.80
C ALA A 113 6.91 -48.01 -10.06
N SER A 114 7.64 -48.81 -10.84
CA SER A 114 8.25 -48.38 -12.09
C SER A 114 8.07 -49.46 -13.18
N TYR A 115 7.81 -49.00 -14.38
CA TYR A 115 7.52 -49.85 -15.53
C TYR A 115 8.56 -49.64 -16.61
N ASN A 116 8.80 -50.69 -17.44
CA ASN A 116 9.77 -50.65 -18.54
C ASN A 116 11.13 -50.20 -18.09
N VAL A 117 11.69 -50.89 -17.09
CA VAL A 117 13.03 -50.63 -16.53
C VAL A 117 13.96 -51.79 -16.76
N GLU A 118 15.24 -51.51 -16.98
CA GLU A 118 16.32 -52.45 -16.80
C GLU A 118 16.57 -52.69 -15.32
N SER A 119 16.64 -53.90 -14.87
CA SER A 119 16.74 -54.28 -13.45
C SER A 119 17.94 -55.14 -13.19
N HIS A 120 18.70 -54.81 -12.13
CA HIS A 120 19.85 -55.56 -11.63
C HIS A 120 19.66 -55.76 -10.11
N VAL A 121 19.34 -56.96 -9.66
CA VAL A 121 19.12 -57.28 -8.26
C VAL A 121 20.22 -58.20 -7.74
N ASP A 122 20.94 -57.76 -6.71
CA ASP A 122 22.01 -58.52 -6.06
C ASP A 122 21.58 -58.81 -4.60
N PHE A 123 21.22 -60.04 -4.36
CA PHE A 123 20.78 -60.52 -3.03
C PHE A 123 21.92 -60.71 -2.03
N THR A 124 23.18 -60.77 -2.51
CA THR A 124 24.35 -60.85 -1.63
C THR A 124 24.64 -59.49 -0.99
N THR A 125 24.62 -58.42 -1.80
CA THR A 125 24.83 -57.04 -1.32
C THR A 125 23.53 -56.40 -0.82
N ARG A 126 22.38 -57.04 -1.11
CA ARG A 126 21.03 -56.52 -0.85
C ARG A 126 20.80 -55.14 -1.51
N ILE A 127 21.29 -54.98 -2.70
CA ILE A 127 21.15 -53.77 -3.53
C ILE A 127 20.48 -54.12 -4.86
N ALA A 128 19.41 -53.37 -5.19
CA ALA A 128 18.80 -53.45 -6.51
C ALA A 128 18.97 -52.09 -7.25
N LYS A 129 19.30 -52.14 -8.51
CA LYS A 129 19.41 -50.99 -9.40
C LYS A 129 18.41 -51.14 -10.52
N PHE A 130 17.70 -50.05 -10.77
CA PHE A 130 16.71 -49.94 -11.84
C PHE A 130 17.03 -48.73 -12.70
N LYS A 131 16.88 -48.87 -14.02
CA LYS A 131 17.10 -47.80 -14.98
C LYS A 131 15.97 -47.79 -16.00
N ALA A 132 15.39 -46.63 -16.24
CA ALA A 132 14.34 -46.48 -17.26
C ALA A 132 14.90 -46.74 -18.65
N ASN A 133 14.18 -47.49 -19.48
CA ASN A 133 14.59 -47.83 -20.86
C ASN A 133 14.27 -46.72 -21.84
N GLU A 134 13.29 -45.84 -21.51
CA GLU A 134 12.85 -44.77 -22.39
C GLU A 134 12.52 -43.50 -21.61
N LYS A 135 12.55 -42.36 -22.31
CA LYS A 135 12.16 -41.08 -21.76
C LYS A 135 10.67 -40.97 -21.56
N GLY A 136 10.25 -40.17 -20.56
CA GLY A 136 8.84 -39.95 -20.26
C GLY A 136 8.19 -41.04 -19.42
N ASN A 137 8.91 -42.06 -19.07
CA ASN A 137 8.45 -43.07 -18.12
C ASN A 137 8.44 -42.46 -16.71
N LEU A 138 7.24 -42.45 -16.09
CA LEU A 138 7.03 -41.89 -14.76
C LEU A 138 7.02 -43.03 -13.73
N THR A 139 7.99 -42.99 -12.81
CA THR A 139 7.98 -43.84 -11.62
C THR A 139 6.96 -43.30 -10.64
N LYS A 140 6.05 -44.15 -10.22
CA LYS A 140 4.96 -43.81 -9.30
C LYS A 140 5.40 -44.05 -7.85
N LEU A 141 5.00 -43.14 -6.99
CA LEU A 141 5.17 -43.20 -5.53
C LEU A 141 3.80 -43.08 -4.89
N PRO A 142 2.96 -44.16 -4.98
CA PRO A 142 1.56 -44.08 -4.62
C PRO A 142 1.31 -43.73 -3.16
N TYR A 143 2.18 -44.19 -2.26
CA TYR A 143 2.10 -43.86 -0.82
C TYR A 143 2.19 -42.35 -0.56
N ASN A 144 3.01 -41.66 -1.33
CA ASN A 144 3.21 -40.21 -1.24
C ASN A 144 2.33 -39.42 -2.21
N ALA A 145 1.52 -40.10 -3.03
CA ALA A 145 0.72 -39.49 -4.10
C ALA A 145 1.55 -38.57 -5.03
N TYR A 146 2.75 -39.03 -5.42
CA TYR A 146 3.65 -38.36 -6.37
C TYR A 146 4.11 -39.32 -7.47
N ALA A 147 4.55 -38.77 -8.56
CA ALA A 147 5.32 -39.46 -9.58
C ALA A 147 6.63 -38.68 -9.87
N SER A 148 7.66 -39.40 -10.28
CA SER A 148 8.95 -38.82 -10.64
C SER A 148 9.34 -39.21 -12.05
N SER A 149 9.95 -38.27 -12.79
CA SER A 149 10.54 -38.53 -14.10
C SER A 149 12.03 -38.92 -14.04
N MET A 150 12.59 -39.09 -12.85
CA MET A 150 13.97 -39.57 -12.70
C MET A 150 14.11 -40.96 -13.33
N ASP A 151 15.30 -41.30 -13.86
CA ASP A 151 15.50 -42.46 -14.71
C ASP A 151 16.46 -43.50 -14.11
N GLU A 152 17.10 -43.24 -12.97
CA GLU A 152 17.91 -44.19 -12.21
C GLU A 152 17.49 -44.31 -10.76
N TYR A 153 17.37 -45.56 -10.28
CA TYR A 153 16.92 -45.86 -8.91
C TYR A 153 17.84 -46.91 -8.28
N THR A 154 18.24 -46.69 -7.04
CA THR A 154 19.04 -47.68 -6.26
C THR A 154 18.29 -47.96 -4.96
N TRP A 155 17.80 -49.19 -4.86
CA TRP A 155 17.17 -49.67 -3.65
C TRP A 155 18.18 -50.40 -2.76
N ASN A 156 18.42 -49.86 -1.57
CA ASN A 156 19.14 -50.54 -0.50
C ASN A 156 18.13 -51.25 0.41
N MET A 157 18.01 -52.54 0.27
CA MET A 157 17.05 -53.39 1.00
C MET A 157 17.36 -53.46 2.50
N THR A 158 18.65 -53.35 2.89
CA THR A 158 19.03 -53.38 4.31
C THR A 158 18.77 -52.04 5.00
N ALA A 159 19.06 -50.91 4.33
CA ALA A 159 18.78 -49.61 4.86
C ALA A 159 17.28 -49.20 4.70
N GLU A 160 16.56 -49.96 3.82
CA GLU A 160 15.17 -49.65 3.44
C GLU A 160 15.01 -48.26 2.84
N THR A 161 15.92 -47.92 1.90
CA THR A 161 15.94 -46.64 1.22
C THR A 161 16.01 -46.84 -0.29
N ILE A 162 15.32 -45.96 -1.03
CA ILE A 162 15.45 -45.86 -2.49
C ILE A 162 16.03 -44.48 -2.84
N GLU A 163 17.19 -44.47 -3.45
CA GLU A 163 17.77 -43.27 -4.07
C GLU A 163 17.23 -43.13 -5.49
N LEU A 164 16.69 -41.97 -5.79
CA LEU A 164 16.22 -41.57 -7.12
C LEU A 164 17.18 -40.53 -7.68
N ASN A 165 17.69 -40.79 -8.88
CA ASN A 165 18.70 -39.93 -9.50
C ASN A 165 18.33 -39.60 -10.94
N LYS A 166 18.73 -38.39 -11.39
CA LYS A 166 18.75 -38.04 -12.80
C LYS A 166 19.94 -38.73 -13.46
N GLY A 167 19.67 -39.71 -14.28
CA GLY A 167 20.67 -40.46 -15.03
C GLY A 167 20.96 -39.91 -16.43
N PRO A 168 21.77 -40.63 -17.20
CA PRO A 168 22.21 -40.22 -18.54
C PRO A 168 21.09 -40.06 -19.57
N LEU A 169 20.00 -40.83 -19.43
CA LEU A 169 18.84 -40.75 -20.34
C LEU A 169 18.24 -39.35 -20.35
N LEU A 170 18.23 -38.66 -19.19
CA LEU A 170 17.73 -37.32 -19.00
C LEU A 170 18.83 -36.24 -19.00
N ALA A 171 20.06 -36.52 -19.44
CA ALA A 171 21.21 -35.59 -19.33
C ALA A 171 20.91 -34.18 -19.83
N LYS A 172 20.14 -34.04 -20.92
CA LYS A 172 19.74 -32.77 -21.53
C LYS A 172 18.36 -32.29 -21.14
N GLU A 173 17.61 -33.02 -20.30
CA GLU A 173 16.25 -32.73 -19.90
C GLU A 173 16.16 -32.46 -18.41
N LYS A 174 15.03 -31.87 -17.96
CA LYS A 174 14.78 -31.62 -16.57
C LYS A 174 14.07 -32.81 -15.95
N SER A 175 14.58 -33.31 -14.82
CA SER A 175 13.87 -34.26 -14.00
C SER A 175 12.98 -33.55 -12.98
N TYR A 176 11.84 -34.14 -12.65
CA TYR A 176 10.85 -33.49 -11.79
C TYR A 176 10.03 -34.50 -10.99
N PHE A 177 9.42 -33.99 -9.92
CA PHE A 177 8.31 -34.60 -9.25
C PHE A 177 7.00 -33.92 -9.67
N ILE A 178 5.92 -34.71 -9.78
CA ILE A 178 4.58 -34.23 -10.06
C ILE A 178 3.60 -34.90 -9.10
N SER A 179 2.75 -34.12 -8.45
CA SER A 179 1.70 -34.64 -7.57
C SER A 179 0.61 -35.33 -8.40
N THR A 180 0.20 -36.51 -7.91
CA THR A 180 -0.95 -37.26 -8.42
C THR A 180 -2.20 -37.04 -7.57
N GLU A 181 -2.08 -36.26 -6.48
CA GLU A 181 -3.21 -35.87 -5.63
C GLU A 181 -4.09 -34.85 -6.36
N PRO A 182 -5.37 -35.15 -6.64
CA PRO A 182 -6.25 -34.26 -7.39
C PRO A 182 -6.39 -32.86 -6.80
N ALA A 183 -6.35 -32.75 -5.47
CA ALA A 183 -6.45 -31.46 -4.76
C ALA A 183 -5.26 -30.55 -5.07
N GLN A 184 -4.11 -31.09 -5.40
CA GLN A 184 -2.89 -30.35 -5.74
C GLN A 184 -2.80 -29.95 -7.22
N GLN A 185 -3.71 -30.47 -8.06
CA GLN A 185 -3.85 -30.10 -9.48
C GLN A 185 -2.57 -30.22 -10.30
N GLY A 186 -1.76 -31.28 -10.01
CA GLY A 186 -0.52 -31.54 -10.72
C GLY A 186 0.63 -30.61 -10.31
N LEU A 187 0.68 -30.20 -9.06
CA LEU A 187 1.83 -29.46 -8.51
C LEU A 187 3.14 -30.16 -8.88
N LYS A 188 4.05 -29.41 -9.52
CA LYS A 188 5.28 -29.93 -10.12
C LYS A 188 6.48 -29.09 -9.71
N PHE A 189 7.60 -29.74 -9.45
CA PHE A 189 8.88 -29.07 -9.22
C PHE A 189 10.06 -29.91 -9.74
N GLU A 190 11.12 -29.24 -10.12
CA GLU A 190 12.36 -29.86 -10.59
C GLU A 190 13.20 -30.38 -9.42
N SER A 191 13.83 -31.54 -9.60
CA SER A 191 14.81 -32.09 -8.69
C SER A 191 15.72 -33.06 -9.45
N THR A 192 16.99 -33.14 -9.09
CA THR A 192 17.95 -34.03 -9.74
C THR A 192 18.27 -35.27 -8.92
N ASN A 193 17.95 -35.28 -7.64
CA ASN A 193 18.14 -36.42 -6.76
C ASN A 193 17.14 -36.36 -5.58
N ALA A 194 16.76 -37.55 -5.12
CA ALA A 194 15.93 -37.67 -3.93
C ALA A 194 16.25 -38.99 -3.21
N LEU A 195 15.98 -39.02 -1.92
CA LEU A 195 16.02 -40.19 -1.08
C LEU A 195 14.62 -40.51 -0.55
N PHE A 196 14.07 -41.65 -0.91
CA PHE A 196 12.86 -42.18 -0.31
C PHE A 196 13.22 -43.12 0.84
N ASN A 197 12.88 -42.76 2.05
CA ASN A 197 13.02 -43.60 3.24
C ASN A 197 11.73 -44.41 3.42
N MET A 198 11.81 -45.70 3.14
CA MET A 198 10.66 -46.57 3.16
C MET A 198 10.14 -46.87 4.59
N LYS A 199 11.00 -46.79 5.64
CA LYS A 199 10.59 -46.94 7.04
C LYS A 199 9.63 -45.85 7.49
N THR A 200 9.95 -44.61 7.11
CA THR A 200 9.19 -43.42 7.51
C THR A 200 8.17 -43.02 6.48
N GLY A 201 8.25 -43.52 5.24
CA GLY A 201 7.42 -43.16 4.13
C GLY A 201 7.68 -41.71 3.63
N ILE A 202 8.90 -41.15 3.88
CA ILE A 202 9.23 -39.80 3.59
C ILE A 202 10.18 -39.70 2.39
N ILE A 203 9.87 -38.81 1.45
CA ILE A 203 10.77 -38.46 0.34
C ILE A 203 11.50 -37.16 0.69
N TYR A 204 12.81 -37.19 0.60
CA TYR A 204 13.71 -36.02 0.71
C TYR A 204 14.23 -35.67 -0.67
N ALA A 205 13.60 -34.70 -1.34
CA ALA A 205 14.07 -34.21 -2.64
C ALA A 205 15.11 -33.10 -2.43
N GLU A 206 16.18 -33.14 -3.22
CA GLU A 206 17.28 -32.19 -3.13
C GLU A 206 17.51 -31.49 -4.47
N LYS A 207 18.32 -30.41 -4.43
CA LYS A 207 18.64 -29.57 -5.60
C LYS A 207 17.38 -29.08 -6.34
N VAL A 208 16.34 -28.74 -5.57
CA VAL A 208 15.12 -28.13 -6.07
C VAL A 208 15.39 -26.64 -6.29
N PRO A 209 15.44 -26.15 -7.54
CA PRO A 209 15.80 -24.76 -7.79
C PRO A 209 14.67 -23.81 -7.34
N TYR A 210 13.44 -24.17 -7.60
CA TYR A 210 12.24 -23.44 -7.21
C TYR A 210 10.97 -24.29 -7.36
N ILE A 211 9.89 -23.81 -6.80
CA ILE A 211 8.52 -24.33 -6.97
C ILE A 211 7.64 -23.18 -7.44
N ASP A 212 7.00 -23.33 -8.60
CA ASP A 212 6.03 -22.36 -9.10
C ASP A 212 4.66 -22.66 -8.51
N VAL A 213 4.07 -21.66 -7.86
CA VAL A 213 2.74 -21.71 -7.25
C VAL A 213 1.98 -20.44 -7.64
N ALA A 214 0.83 -20.61 -8.26
CA ALA A 214 0.04 -19.51 -8.79
C ALA A 214 0.89 -18.64 -9.74
N ASP A 215 0.95 -17.34 -9.53
CA ASP A 215 1.79 -16.41 -10.28
C ASP A 215 3.21 -16.27 -9.69
N SER A 216 3.48 -16.90 -8.57
CA SER A 216 4.70 -16.70 -7.76
C SER A 216 5.69 -17.86 -7.89
N ARG A 217 6.90 -17.61 -7.40
CA ARG A 217 7.99 -18.59 -7.40
C ARG A 217 8.62 -18.68 -6.01
N VAL A 218 8.61 -19.88 -5.44
CA VAL A 218 9.18 -20.17 -4.12
C VAL A 218 10.54 -20.86 -4.29
N PHE A 219 11.56 -20.37 -3.61
CA PHE A 219 12.92 -20.93 -3.58
C PHE A 219 13.13 -21.60 -2.22
N PRO A 220 13.09 -22.94 -2.16
CA PRO A 220 13.31 -23.66 -0.91
C PRO A 220 14.74 -23.43 -0.37
N ASN A 221 14.85 -23.32 0.95
CA ASN A 221 16.17 -23.19 1.58
C ASN A 221 17.07 -24.37 1.22
N LYS A 222 18.28 -24.08 0.70
CA LYS A 222 19.26 -25.06 0.20
C LYS A 222 18.67 -26.06 -0.82
N GLY A 223 17.57 -25.73 -1.49
CA GLY A 223 16.94 -26.58 -2.48
C GLY A 223 16.36 -27.88 -1.91
N LYS A 224 15.91 -27.91 -0.67
CA LYS A 224 15.37 -29.11 -0.01
C LYS A 224 13.85 -29.06 0.10
N VAL A 225 13.21 -30.18 -0.29
CA VAL A 225 11.77 -30.39 -0.19
C VAL A 225 11.52 -31.75 0.44
N VAL A 226 10.61 -31.82 1.40
CA VAL A 226 10.23 -33.03 2.11
C VAL A 226 8.77 -33.34 1.83
N ILE A 227 8.50 -34.55 1.31
CA ILE A 227 7.15 -35.02 0.99
C ILE A 227 6.83 -36.20 1.88
N ARG A 228 5.72 -36.13 2.57
CA ARG A 228 5.16 -37.18 3.43
C ARG A 228 4.03 -37.92 2.71
N LYS A 229 3.37 -38.82 3.42
CA LYS A 229 2.21 -39.55 2.95
C LYS A 229 1.10 -38.61 2.42
N ASP A 230 0.35 -39.07 1.40
CA ASP A 230 -0.82 -38.38 0.83
C ASP A 230 -0.48 -36.94 0.35
N ALA A 231 0.62 -36.79 -0.36
CA ALA A 231 1.12 -35.53 -0.94
C ALA A 231 1.39 -34.39 0.06
N ASP A 232 1.54 -34.68 1.35
CA ASP A 232 1.83 -33.69 2.36
C ASP A 232 3.26 -33.14 2.22
N MET A 233 3.43 -32.03 1.50
CA MET A 233 4.70 -31.29 1.45
C MET A 233 4.92 -30.57 2.79
N GLN A 234 6.04 -30.83 3.44
CA GLN A 234 6.41 -30.13 4.68
C GLN A 234 6.56 -28.64 4.44
N THR A 235 6.17 -27.81 5.42
CA THR A 235 6.34 -26.35 5.38
C THR A 235 7.79 -26.00 5.08
N LEU A 236 7.99 -25.21 4.02
CA LEU A 236 9.28 -24.70 3.60
C LEU A 236 9.65 -23.52 4.50
N LYS A 237 10.73 -23.67 5.26
CA LYS A 237 11.22 -22.65 6.19
C LYS A 237 12.41 -21.89 5.61
N GLN A 238 12.61 -20.64 6.04
CA GLN A 238 13.71 -19.81 5.59
C GLN A 238 13.82 -19.76 4.06
N SER A 239 12.68 -19.75 3.40
CA SER A 239 12.59 -19.70 1.95
C SER A 239 12.58 -18.27 1.45
N LYS A 240 12.88 -18.11 0.15
CA LYS A 240 12.62 -16.86 -0.57
C LYS A 240 11.42 -17.05 -1.48
N MET A 241 10.71 -15.96 -1.77
CA MET A 241 9.60 -15.98 -2.71
C MET A 241 9.62 -14.72 -3.58
N LEU A 242 9.51 -14.90 -4.89
CA LEU A 242 9.17 -13.82 -5.81
C LEU A 242 7.65 -13.83 -5.98
N ALA A 243 6.99 -12.80 -5.52
CA ALA A 243 5.60 -12.55 -5.78
C ALA A 243 5.48 -11.94 -7.18
N ALA A 244 4.80 -12.64 -8.09
CA ALA A 244 4.76 -12.47 -9.54
C ALA A 244 6.10 -12.73 -10.27
N ARG A 245 6.09 -13.82 -11.05
CA ARG A 245 7.25 -14.25 -11.85
C ARG A 245 7.56 -13.32 -13.03
N THR A 246 6.58 -12.54 -13.47
CA THR A 246 6.65 -11.70 -14.67
C THR A 246 7.27 -10.34 -14.39
N ASN A 247 6.76 -9.62 -13.41
CA ASN A 247 7.22 -8.27 -13.05
C ASN A 247 8.33 -8.26 -12.00
N LYS A 248 8.40 -9.28 -11.12
CA LYS A 248 9.41 -9.43 -10.06
C LYS A 248 9.50 -8.26 -9.08
N ASN A 249 8.42 -7.51 -8.91
CA ASN A 249 8.40 -6.29 -8.10
C ASN A 249 8.63 -6.57 -6.62
N HIS A 250 8.20 -7.75 -6.11
CA HIS A 250 8.27 -8.06 -4.71
C HIS A 250 9.10 -9.32 -4.43
N GLU A 251 10.13 -9.15 -3.64
CA GLU A 251 10.91 -10.25 -3.06
C GLU A 251 10.60 -10.38 -1.56
N LEU A 252 10.09 -11.54 -1.18
CA LEU A 252 9.82 -11.93 0.19
C LEU A 252 10.94 -12.85 0.67
N TYR A 253 11.37 -12.69 1.92
CA TYR A 253 12.47 -13.47 2.48
C TYR A 253 12.14 -14.02 3.87
N ASP A 254 12.97 -14.95 4.32
CA ASP A 254 12.78 -15.69 5.58
C ASP A 254 11.37 -16.29 5.71
N ALA A 255 10.84 -16.73 4.56
CA ALA A 255 9.46 -17.15 4.44
C ALA A 255 9.25 -18.56 5.00
N GLU A 256 8.14 -18.73 5.71
CA GLU A 256 7.58 -20.03 6.08
C GLU A 256 6.34 -20.29 5.21
N ILE A 257 6.44 -21.23 4.26
CA ILE A 257 5.39 -21.44 3.25
C ILE A 257 4.95 -22.88 3.25
N LYS A 258 3.68 -23.15 3.46
CA LYS A 258 2.98 -24.41 3.24
C LYS A 258 2.33 -24.40 1.86
N ILE A 259 2.79 -25.27 0.97
CA ILE A 259 2.21 -25.46 -0.36
C ILE A 259 1.29 -26.66 -0.31
N THR A 260 0.02 -26.46 -0.60
CA THR A 260 -1.00 -27.52 -0.64
C THR A 260 -1.61 -27.74 -2.02
N GLY A 261 -1.13 -27.02 -3.03
CA GLY A 261 -1.52 -27.18 -4.42
C GLY A 261 -0.97 -26.06 -5.29
N ILE A 262 -1.15 -26.16 -6.61
CA ILE A 262 -0.64 -25.19 -7.57
C ILE A 262 -1.26 -23.79 -7.39
N TYR A 263 -2.46 -23.71 -6.78
CA TYR A 263 -3.16 -22.46 -6.46
C TYR A 263 -3.48 -22.35 -4.96
N ALA A 264 -2.69 -23.01 -4.13
CA ALA A 264 -2.97 -23.03 -2.69
C ALA A 264 -1.68 -22.97 -1.89
N ILE A 265 -1.48 -21.83 -1.22
CA ILE A 265 -0.41 -21.58 -0.26
C ILE A 265 -0.98 -20.95 1.00
N ASP A 266 -0.31 -21.21 2.11
CA ASP A 266 -0.47 -20.51 3.38
C ASP A 266 0.92 -20.25 3.95
N GLY A 267 1.13 -19.07 4.57
CA GLY A 267 2.45 -18.76 5.08
C GLY A 267 2.62 -17.37 5.62
N ALA A 268 3.85 -17.09 6.03
CA ALA A 268 4.30 -15.81 6.54
C ALA A 268 5.69 -15.48 5.97
N ALA A 269 6.01 -14.20 5.84
CA ALA A 269 7.31 -13.77 5.30
C ALA A 269 7.64 -12.34 5.70
N TYR A 270 8.90 -11.99 5.58
CA TYR A 270 9.39 -10.62 5.70
C TYR A 270 9.53 -9.97 4.32
N TYR A 271 9.27 -8.67 4.30
CA TYR A 271 9.42 -7.81 3.13
C TYR A 271 10.17 -6.54 3.51
N THR A 272 10.99 -6.01 2.61
CA THR A 272 11.68 -4.74 2.82
C THR A 272 11.01 -3.65 1.97
N TYR A 273 10.24 -2.79 2.62
CA TYR A 273 9.72 -1.56 2.02
C TYR A 273 10.85 -0.54 1.89
N LYS A 274 10.97 0.09 0.74
CA LYS A 274 11.96 1.13 0.48
C LYS A 274 11.26 2.44 0.17
N ASP A 275 11.63 3.50 0.89
CA ASP A 275 11.20 4.85 0.59
C ASP A 275 12.01 5.46 -0.57
N LYS A 276 11.70 6.70 -0.94
CA LYS A 276 12.39 7.44 -2.01
C LYS A 276 13.90 7.60 -1.81
N HIS A 277 14.41 7.45 -0.61
CA HIS A 277 15.84 7.47 -0.30
C HIS A 277 16.48 6.09 -0.30
N ASN A 278 15.73 5.05 -0.72
CA ASN A 278 16.12 3.64 -0.58
C ASN A 278 16.36 3.20 0.88
N THR A 279 15.79 3.89 1.86
CA THR A 279 15.83 3.47 3.24
C THR A 279 14.92 2.26 3.43
N GLY A 280 15.53 1.12 3.76
CA GLY A 280 14.80 -0.13 3.92
C GLY A 280 14.13 -0.23 5.29
N GLN A 281 12.83 -0.51 5.32
CA GLN A 281 12.05 -0.78 6.52
C GLN A 281 11.38 -2.14 6.40
N VAL A 282 11.42 -2.94 7.47
CA VAL A 282 10.94 -4.32 7.44
C VAL A 282 9.47 -4.39 7.79
N ILE A 283 8.69 -5.06 6.94
CA ILE A 283 7.29 -5.42 7.18
C ILE A 283 7.21 -6.94 7.33
N TYR A 284 6.52 -7.42 8.37
CA TYR A 284 6.18 -8.83 8.52
C TYR A 284 4.75 -9.07 8.04
N PHE A 285 4.62 -9.87 7.00
CA PHE A 285 3.34 -10.39 6.53
C PHE A 285 3.06 -11.71 7.24
N ASP A 286 2.08 -11.71 8.11
CA ASP A 286 1.69 -12.88 8.92
C ASP A 286 0.75 -13.83 8.17
N LYS A 287 0.23 -13.42 7.03
CA LYS A 287 -0.66 -14.20 6.18
C LYS A 287 -0.34 -14.03 4.71
N MET A 288 -0.17 -15.15 4.02
CA MET A 288 -0.05 -15.21 2.56
C MET A 288 -1.04 -16.23 2.01
N ARG A 289 -1.69 -15.90 0.89
CA ARG A 289 -2.64 -16.80 0.23
C ARG A 289 -2.78 -16.46 -1.26
N VAL A 290 -3.28 -17.39 -2.03
CA VAL A 290 -3.76 -17.12 -3.39
C VAL A 290 -5.18 -16.55 -3.31
N LYS A 291 -5.49 -15.54 -4.10
CA LYS A 291 -6.77 -14.83 -4.07
C LYS A 291 -7.94 -15.74 -4.45
N SER A 292 -7.82 -16.45 -5.58
CA SER A 292 -8.76 -17.49 -6.01
C SER A 292 -8.11 -18.39 -7.05
N LYS A 293 -8.75 -19.51 -7.39
CA LYS A 293 -8.27 -20.42 -8.46
C LYS A 293 -8.33 -19.79 -9.87
N THR A 294 -9.25 -18.88 -10.08
CA THR A 294 -9.42 -18.14 -11.35
C THR A 294 -8.52 -16.92 -11.45
N ASP A 295 -8.20 -16.33 -10.29
CA ASP A 295 -7.25 -15.22 -10.15
C ASP A 295 -6.05 -15.76 -9.36
N SER A 296 -5.01 -16.16 -10.08
CA SER A 296 -3.81 -16.76 -9.52
C SER A 296 -2.91 -15.79 -8.74
N THR A 297 -3.39 -14.59 -8.45
CA THR A 297 -2.66 -13.55 -7.73
C THR A 297 -2.39 -13.95 -6.28
N VAL A 298 -1.14 -13.83 -5.86
CA VAL A 298 -0.76 -13.99 -4.45
C VAL A 298 -0.96 -12.68 -3.69
N ILE A 299 -1.58 -12.78 -2.53
CA ILE A 299 -1.77 -11.68 -1.60
C ILE A 299 -1.05 -12.01 -0.30
N ALA A 300 -0.26 -11.05 0.20
CA ALA A 300 0.32 -11.09 1.54
C ALA A 300 -0.22 -9.92 2.37
N SER A 301 -0.56 -10.15 3.62
CA SER A 301 -1.05 -9.12 4.53
C SER A 301 -0.35 -9.17 5.89
N GLY A 302 -0.15 -7.99 6.47
CA GLY A 302 0.48 -7.83 7.77
C GLY A 302 -0.01 -6.57 8.48
N PHE A 303 0.43 -6.38 9.71
CA PHE A 303 0.06 -5.22 10.52
C PHE A 303 1.30 -4.51 11.04
N VAL A 304 1.45 -3.24 10.67
CA VAL A 304 2.48 -2.35 11.17
C VAL A 304 1.99 -1.68 12.45
N ARG A 305 2.70 -1.93 13.56
CA ARG A 305 2.40 -1.32 14.86
C ARG A 305 3.09 0.04 14.99
N ASP A 306 2.54 0.94 15.77
CA ASP A 306 3.12 2.26 16.06
C ASP A 306 4.50 2.17 16.74
N THR A 307 4.78 1.10 17.48
CA THR A 307 6.07 0.84 18.13
C THR A 307 7.22 0.53 17.16
N LEU A 308 6.92 0.35 15.87
CA LEU A 308 7.93 0.06 14.84
C LEU A 308 8.51 1.31 14.18
N ASP A 309 8.02 2.50 14.52
CA ASP A 309 8.41 3.78 13.90
C ASP A 309 8.44 3.76 12.37
N PHE A 310 7.54 2.98 11.79
CA PHE A 310 7.47 2.79 10.34
C PHE A 310 6.96 4.06 9.65
N LYS A 311 7.58 4.40 8.53
CA LYS A 311 7.28 5.59 7.74
C LYS A 311 6.94 5.21 6.31
N VAL A 312 5.81 5.69 5.80
CA VAL A 312 5.48 5.59 4.37
C VAL A 312 6.28 6.60 3.53
N SER A 313 6.73 7.68 4.14
CA SER A 313 7.62 8.71 3.63
C SER A 313 8.50 9.22 4.78
N PRO A 314 9.68 9.80 4.54
CA PRO A 314 10.62 10.21 5.59
C PRO A 314 10.01 11.05 6.73
N LYS A 315 8.97 11.82 6.45
CA LYS A 315 8.28 12.68 7.42
C LYS A 315 6.83 12.28 7.71
N ILE A 316 6.40 11.10 7.25
CA ILE A 316 5.02 10.62 7.48
C ILE A 316 5.08 9.21 8.05
N ALA A 317 4.81 9.09 9.36
CA ALA A 317 4.68 7.82 10.05
C ALA A 317 3.38 7.10 9.65
N PHE A 318 3.40 5.78 9.69
CA PHE A 318 2.23 4.93 9.43
C PHE A 318 2.09 3.85 10.48
N LYS A 319 0.84 3.53 10.82
CA LYS A 319 0.45 2.32 11.54
C LYS A 319 -0.84 1.75 10.95
N GLY A 320 -0.94 0.43 10.89
CA GLY A 320 -2.14 -0.23 10.37
C GLY A 320 -1.86 -1.46 9.55
N LYS A 321 -2.88 -1.91 8.83
CA LYS A 321 -2.79 -3.05 7.92
C LYS A 321 -2.06 -2.64 6.65
N THR A 322 -1.11 -3.48 6.22
CA THR A 322 -0.48 -3.42 4.89
C THR A 322 -0.83 -4.66 4.10
N GLU A 323 -0.99 -4.50 2.80
CA GLU A 323 -1.27 -5.60 1.89
C GLU A 323 -0.40 -5.47 0.64
N LEU A 324 0.24 -6.58 0.28
CA LEU A 324 0.97 -6.78 -0.95
C LEU A 324 0.11 -7.59 -1.89
N CYS A 325 -0.05 -7.11 -3.12
CA CYS A 325 -0.65 -7.85 -4.22
C CYS A 325 0.45 -8.12 -5.26
N SER A 326 0.67 -9.37 -5.61
CA SER A 326 1.78 -9.76 -6.50
C SER A 326 1.77 -9.08 -7.86
N THR A 327 0.60 -8.68 -8.37
CA THR A 327 0.43 -8.03 -9.67
C THR A 327 0.63 -6.52 -9.64
N GLU A 328 0.56 -5.91 -8.47
CA GLU A 328 0.71 -4.47 -8.26
C GLU A 328 2.17 -4.13 -7.93
N GLU A 329 2.59 -2.91 -8.24
CA GLU A 329 3.94 -2.44 -7.94
C GLU A 329 4.06 -1.96 -6.49
N ASP A 330 3.02 -1.30 -5.99
CA ASP A 330 3.00 -0.66 -4.69
C ASP A 330 2.17 -1.42 -3.66
N LEU A 331 2.49 -1.23 -2.38
CA LEU A 331 1.73 -1.78 -1.27
C LEU A 331 0.48 -0.96 -0.99
N VAL A 332 -0.59 -1.62 -0.59
CA VAL A 332 -1.78 -0.97 -0.03
C VAL A 332 -1.59 -0.75 1.47
N PHE A 333 -1.76 0.48 1.92
CA PHE A 333 -1.74 0.89 3.32
C PHE A 333 -3.14 1.26 3.79
N ASN A 334 -3.65 0.59 4.81
CA ASN A 334 -4.97 0.83 5.39
C ASN A 334 -4.84 0.97 6.91
N GLY A 335 -4.82 2.20 7.37
CA GLY A 335 -4.58 2.50 8.78
C GLY A 335 -4.61 3.98 9.08
N TYR A 336 -3.55 4.47 9.70
CA TYR A 336 -3.42 5.86 10.14
C TYR A 336 -2.03 6.37 9.83
N VAL A 337 -1.95 7.64 9.49
CA VAL A 337 -0.69 8.36 9.29
C VAL A 337 -0.57 9.53 10.26
N LYS A 338 0.66 9.96 10.46
CA LYS A 338 1.00 11.09 11.34
C LYS A 338 2.18 11.86 10.75
N PRO A 339 2.06 13.17 10.49
CA PRO A 339 3.21 14.02 10.15
C PRO A 339 4.22 14.07 11.29
N LEU A 340 5.51 14.00 10.95
CA LEU A 340 6.62 14.03 11.89
C LEU A 340 7.39 15.34 11.74
N HIS A 341 7.25 16.25 12.68
CA HIS A 341 7.95 17.52 12.73
C HIS A 341 8.59 17.76 14.10
N SER A 342 9.49 18.74 14.17
CA SER A 342 10.37 18.97 15.31
C SER A 342 9.80 19.94 16.37
N PHE A 343 8.60 20.49 16.15
CA PHE A 343 8.05 21.56 16.98
C PHE A 343 6.92 21.08 17.90
N ASP A 344 7.16 21.08 19.21
CA ASP A 344 6.18 20.64 20.23
C ASP A 344 4.91 21.50 20.26
N SER A 345 5.01 22.79 19.89
CA SER A 345 3.85 23.69 19.83
C SER A 345 2.83 23.34 18.74
N PHE A 346 3.20 22.44 17.86
CA PHE A 346 2.47 22.07 16.66
C PHE A 346 2.18 20.55 16.62
N ALA A 347 1.68 20.00 17.73
CA ALA A 347 1.45 18.56 17.84
C ALA A 347 0.59 18.02 16.68
N SER A 348 1.07 16.99 15.99
CA SER A 348 0.31 16.24 15.01
C SER A 348 -0.32 15.00 15.66
N ALA A 349 -1.43 14.53 15.12
CA ALA A 349 -2.14 13.36 15.60
C ALA A 349 -2.32 12.33 14.48
N TRP A 350 -2.63 11.09 14.87
CA TRP A 350 -2.92 10.01 13.93
C TRP A 350 -4.28 10.24 13.26
N PHE A 351 -4.33 10.20 11.93
CA PHE A 351 -5.57 10.29 11.16
C PHE A 351 -5.66 9.22 10.07
N ARG A 352 -6.88 8.94 9.65
CA ARG A 352 -7.22 7.86 8.73
C ARG A 352 -6.49 7.98 7.40
N TYR A 353 -5.93 6.84 6.94
CA TYR A 353 -5.23 6.71 5.67
C TYR A 353 -5.57 5.37 5.01
N ASN A 354 -5.97 5.40 3.75
CA ASN A 354 -6.25 4.20 2.97
C ASN A 354 -5.86 4.46 1.52
N GLN A 355 -4.62 4.13 1.16
CA GLN A 355 -4.05 4.41 -0.16
C GLN A 355 -3.04 3.33 -0.58
N GLN A 356 -2.70 3.37 -1.86
CA GLN A 356 -1.61 2.64 -2.48
C GLN A 356 -0.63 3.70 -3.04
N PRO A 357 0.23 4.28 -2.20
CA PRO A 357 1.11 5.36 -2.61
C PRO A 357 2.31 4.84 -3.40
N ASP A 358 2.76 5.61 -4.40
CA ASP A 358 4.11 5.52 -4.90
C ASP A 358 5.09 5.90 -3.76
N PRO A 359 6.04 5.04 -3.37
CA PRO A 359 7.01 5.38 -2.32
C PRO A 359 7.88 6.61 -2.64
N ASN A 360 7.98 7.01 -3.90
CA ASN A 360 8.76 8.15 -4.34
C ASN A 360 7.99 9.48 -4.21
N ASP A 361 6.65 9.43 -4.20
CA ASP A 361 5.78 10.61 -4.18
C ASP A 361 4.53 10.36 -3.31
N VAL A 362 4.72 10.34 -2.01
CA VAL A 362 3.64 10.06 -1.06
C VAL A 362 2.79 11.28 -0.81
N ILE A 363 1.60 11.31 -1.40
CA ILE A 363 0.55 12.30 -1.17
C ILE A 363 -0.53 11.68 -0.31
N VAL A 364 -0.87 12.35 0.81
CA VAL A 364 -1.86 11.88 1.78
C VAL A 364 -3.18 12.64 1.59
N PRO A 365 -4.28 11.96 1.25
CA PRO A 365 -5.59 12.60 1.19
C PRO A 365 -6.03 13.13 2.57
N ALA A 366 -6.41 14.41 2.62
CA ALA A 366 -6.80 15.14 3.82
C ALA A 366 -8.12 15.91 3.61
N TYR A 367 -9.06 15.36 2.83
CA TYR A 367 -10.39 15.94 2.60
C TYR A 367 -11.31 15.84 3.82
N GLU A 368 -11.28 14.70 4.51
CA GLU A 368 -11.95 14.48 5.78
C GLU A 368 -10.97 13.91 6.80
N ILE A 369 -10.39 14.77 7.62
CA ILE A 369 -9.42 14.36 8.61
C ILE A 369 -10.14 13.87 9.87
N LYS A 370 -10.02 12.55 10.17
CA LYS A 370 -10.63 11.92 11.35
C LYS A 370 -9.62 11.01 12.05
N ASN A 371 -9.62 11.04 13.38
CA ASN A 371 -8.78 10.14 14.18
C ASN A 371 -9.35 8.71 14.26
N GLU A 372 -8.73 7.86 15.07
CA GLU A 372 -9.17 6.47 15.30
C GLU A 372 -10.60 6.39 15.89
N GLU A 373 -11.01 7.36 16.69
CA GLU A 373 -12.33 7.43 17.32
C GLU A 373 -13.38 8.13 16.43
N GLN A 374 -13.07 8.35 15.14
CA GLN A 374 -13.91 9.06 14.17
C GLN A 374 -14.19 10.54 14.54
N ARG A 375 -13.42 11.12 15.45
CA ARG A 375 -13.52 12.55 15.76
C ARG A 375 -12.89 13.37 14.63
N LYS A 376 -13.61 14.44 14.24
CA LYS A 376 -13.13 15.39 13.23
C LYS A 376 -11.88 16.12 13.72
N MET A 377 -10.88 16.20 12.88
CA MET A 377 -9.68 17.00 13.05
C MET A 377 -9.64 18.11 12.00
N TYR A 378 -8.75 19.06 12.16
CA TYR A 378 -8.74 20.29 11.37
C TYR A 378 -7.35 20.54 10.77
N ALA A 379 -7.34 21.17 9.60
CA ALA A 379 -6.23 21.94 9.08
C ALA A 379 -6.71 23.40 9.00
N ALA A 380 -6.23 24.24 9.90
CA ALA A 380 -6.76 25.59 10.05
C ALA A 380 -5.81 26.48 10.87
N LEU A 381 -5.87 27.76 10.64
CA LEU A 381 -5.48 28.75 11.63
C LEU A 381 -6.73 29.16 12.42
N SER A 382 -6.67 29.08 13.73
CA SER A 382 -7.81 29.36 14.63
C SER A 382 -7.48 30.46 15.63
N ILE A 383 -8.50 31.27 15.94
CA ILE A 383 -8.45 32.24 17.05
C ILE A 383 -8.98 31.57 18.29
N ALA A 384 -8.16 31.42 19.33
CA ALA A 384 -8.59 30.90 20.61
C ALA A 384 -9.61 31.83 21.28
N ASN A 385 -10.75 31.27 21.69
CA ASN A 385 -11.86 32.06 22.26
C ASN A 385 -11.59 32.57 23.69
N ASP A 386 -10.69 31.96 24.43
CA ASP A 386 -10.35 32.28 25.82
C ASP A 386 -9.26 33.35 25.97
N SER A 387 -8.26 33.33 25.09
CA SER A 387 -7.05 34.17 25.19
C SER A 387 -6.78 35.04 23.99
N ILE A 388 -7.62 34.92 22.94
CA ILE A 388 -7.54 35.69 21.70
C ILE A 388 -6.11 35.67 21.14
N HIS A 389 -5.58 34.50 20.84
CA HIS A 389 -4.34 34.31 20.11
C HIS A 389 -4.60 33.37 18.92
N ILE A 390 -3.80 33.51 17.87
CA ILE A 390 -3.89 32.63 16.72
C ILE A 390 -2.99 31.40 16.96
N TYR A 391 -3.52 30.22 16.65
CA TYR A 391 -2.78 28.98 16.68
C TYR A 391 -3.12 28.11 15.46
N PRO A 392 -2.14 27.36 14.95
CA PRO A 392 -2.37 26.42 13.84
C PRO A 392 -2.85 25.05 14.33
N SER A 393 -3.59 24.38 13.46
CA SER A 393 -3.92 22.95 13.56
C SER A 393 -3.63 22.31 12.21
N MET A 394 -2.65 21.42 12.13
CA MET A 394 -2.35 20.65 10.90
C MET A 394 -2.65 19.18 11.15
N ALA A 395 -3.81 18.73 10.69
CA ALA A 395 -4.32 17.40 10.98
C ALA A 395 -4.38 17.12 12.51
N ASN A 396 -4.95 18.06 13.28
CA ASN A 396 -5.10 17.95 14.72
C ASN A 396 -6.45 18.54 15.20
N PHE A 397 -6.74 18.40 16.50
CA PHE A 397 -7.93 18.95 17.13
C PHE A 397 -7.78 20.45 17.37
N LYS A 398 -8.90 21.18 17.32
CA LYS A 398 -8.97 22.52 17.91
C LYS A 398 -8.86 22.44 19.43
N ARG A 399 -8.34 23.49 20.06
CA ARG A 399 -8.27 23.59 21.53
C ARG A 399 -9.66 23.69 22.16
N SER A 400 -10.58 24.36 21.46
CA SER A 400 -11.99 24.45 21.83
C SER A 400 -12.88 24.45 20.59
N TYR A 401 -14.09 23.90 20.68
CA TYR A 401 -15.10 24.00 19.61
C TYR A 401 -15.57 25.43 19.38
N ALA A 402 -15.43 26.31 20.39
CA ALA A 402 -15.79 27.72 20.31
C ALA A 402 -14.74 28.59 19.60
N ASP A 403 -13.57 28.03 19.26
CA ASP A 403 -12.52 28.76 18.59
C ASP A 403 -12.92 29.05 17.13
N LEU A 404 -12.72 30.28 16.69
CA LEU A 404 -13.03 30.70 15.34
C LEU A 404 -11.91 30.26 14.38
N GLU A 405 -12.28 29.53 13.36
CA GLU A 405 -11.37 29.20 12.25
C GLU A 405 -11.19 30.44 11.37
N LEU A 406 -9.96 31.02 11.34
CA LEU A 406 -9.59 32.08 10.42
C LEU A 406 -9.47 31.53 8.99
N THR A 407 -8.74 30.42 8.82
CA THR A 407 -8.65 29.66 7.56
C THR A 407 -9.04 28.22 7.84
N THR A 408 -9.55 27.53 6.84
CA THR A 408 -9.85 26.11 6.90
C THR A 408 -9.44 25.48 5.59
N ASP A 409 -8.54 24.52 5.66
CA ASP A 409 -7.95 23.87 4.50
C ASP A 409 -8.32 22.40 4.46
N THR A 410 -8.55 21.90 3.26
CA THR A 410 -8.82 20.48 2.98
C THR A 410 -8.23 20.12 1.63
N GLY A 411 -7.88 18.86 1.43
CA GLY A 411 -7.35 18.41 0.15
C GLY A 411 -6.27 17.34 0.30
N VAL A 412 -5.01 17.72 0.14
CA VAL A 412 -3.86 16.81 0.22
C VAL A 412 -2.83 17.32 1.22
N LEU A 413 -2.13 16.36 1.85
CA LEU A 413 -0.96 16.63 2.71
C LEU A 413 0.27 15.96 2.10
N PHE A 414 1.35 16.69 1.98
CA PHE A 414 2.67 16.16 1.63
C PHE A 414 3.80 16.96 2.26
N TYR A 415 5.02 16.46 2.17
CA TYR A 415 6.22 17.13 2.63
C TYR A 415 7.16 17.38 1.48
N ASP A 416 7.47 18.65 1.22
CA ASP A 416 8.52 19.08 0.28
C ASP A 416 9.86 19.13 1.02
N GLU A 417 10.79 18.25 0.63
CA GLU A 417 12.11 18.19 1.24
C GLU A 417 13.02 19.35 0.85
N THR A 418 12.85 19.91 -0.35
CA THR A 418 13.65 21.04 -0.82
C THR A 418 13.31 22.29 -0.02
N ALA A 419 12.02 22.54 0.16
CA ALA A 419 11.51 23.63 0.98
C ALA A 419 11.53 23.31 2.48
N GLN A 420 11.74 22.06 2.87
CA GLN A 420 11.59 21.53 4.23
C GLN A 420 10.24 21.89 4.85
N THR A 421 9.16 21.78 4.06
CA THR A 421 7.86 22.35 4.38
C THR A 421 6.77 21.30 4.19
N PHE A 422 5.89 21.18 5.18
CA PHE A 422 4.61 20.49 5.04
C PHE A 422 3.59 21.41 4.39
N PHE A 423 2.87 20.88 3.42
CA PHE A 423 1.75 21.53 2.78
C PHE A 423 0.47 20.72 3.01
N LEU A 424 -0.62 21.39 3.37
CA LEU A 424 -1.95 20.80 3.48
C LEU A 424 -2.98 21.74 2.89
N GLY A 425 -3.65 21.36 1.80
CA GLY A 425 -4.63 22.21 1.16
C GLY A 425 -5.13 21.68 -0.17
N ASP A 426 -5.65 22.57 -0.98
CA ASP A 426 -6.26 22.25 -2.28
C ASP A 426 -5.24 21.64 -3.23
N SER A 427 -5.59 20.50 -3.81
CA SER A 427 -4.71 19.77 -4.72
C SER A 427 -4.49 20.51 -6.06
N MET A 428 -5.49 21.26 -6.51
CA MET A 428 -5.39 22.03 -7.76
C MET A 428 -4.32 23.12 -7.64
N GLU A 429 -4.28 23.79 -6.50
CA GLU A 429 -3.27 24.82 -6.23
C GLU A 429 -1.90 24.19 -5.95
N LEU A 430 -1.83 23.23 -5.01
CA LEU A 430 -0.57 22.70 -4.52
C LEU A 430 0.15 21.79 -5.52
N ILE A 431 -0.57 21.08 -6.38
CA ILE A 431 0.01 20.12 -7.34
C ILE A 431 -0.04 20.66 -8.76
N GLU A 432 -1.15 21.27 -9.17
CA GLU A 432 -1.34 21.74 -10.54
C GLU A 432 -1.00 23.22 -10.73
N GLY A 433 -0.72 23.96 -9.64
CA GLY A 433 -0.35 25.38 -9.69
C GLY A 433 -1.50 26.29 -10.10
N ALA A 434 -2.75 25.94 -9.73
CA ALA A 434 -3.90 26.80 -9.97
C ALA A 434 -3.80 28.09 -9.12
N ILE A 435 -4.35 29.19 -9.64
CA ILE A 435 -4.40 30.48 -8.92
C ILE A 435 -5.42 30.44 -7.77
N ARG A 436 -6.40 29.57 -7.86
CA ARG A 436 -7.45 29.38 -6.85
C ARG A 436 -7.14 28.18 -6.01
N GLY A 437 -7.34 28.31 -4.73
CA GLY A 437 -7.27 27.26 -3.74
C GLY A 437 -6.94 27.82 -2.37
N SER A 438 -6.86 26.95 -1.40
CA SER A 438 -6.41 27.34 -0.07
C SER A 438 -5.46 26.29 0.48
N TYR A 439 -4.46 26.73 1.20
CA TYR A 439 -3.54 25.82 1.88
C TYR A 439 -2.95 26.43 3.16
N LEU A 440 -2.56 25.52 4.03
CA LEU A 440 -1.73 25.78 5.20
C LEU A 440 -0.38 25.11 5.00
N SER A 441 0.70 25.85 5.19
CA SER A 441 2.05 25.32 5.18
C SER A 441 2.79 25.57 6.49
N PHE A 442 3.71 24.65 6.79
CA PHE A 442 4.54 24.67 7.98
C PHE A 442 5.96 24.25 7.61
N ASN A 443 6.92 25.17 7.81
CA ASN A 443 8.33 24.88 7.56
C ASN A 443 8.95 24.21 8.80
N ASP A 444 9.42 22.97 8.64
CA ASP A 444 9.97 22.14 9.73
C ASP A 444 11.39 22.57 10.14
N ALA A 445 12.09 23.35 9.34
CA ALA A 445 13.44 23.83 9.65
C ALA A 445 13.42 25.07 10.56
N ASN A 446 12.51 26.00 10.31
CA ASN A 446 12.48 27.29 10.99
C ASN A 446 11.18 27.61 11.73
N GLY A 447 10.13 26.78 11.58
CA GLY A 447 8.84 27.01 12.23
C GLY A 447 7.95 28.07 11.60
N GLN A 448 8.26 28.53 10.39
CA GLN A 448 7.41 29.48 9.65
C GLN A 448 6.06 28.83 9.34
N ILE A 449 5.00 29.62 9.54
CA ILE A 449 3.62 29.24 9.19
C ILE A 449 3.12 30.18 8.11
N TYR A 450 2.49 29.63 7.10
CA TYR A 450 1.83 30.38 6.06
C TYR A 450 0.49 29.72 5.69
N SER A 451 -0.55 30.52 5.49
CA SER A 451 -1.84 30.04 4.99
C SER A 451 -2.36 31.04 3.95
N GLU A 452 -2.95 30.53 2.89
CA GLU A 452 -3.58 31.31 1.82
C GLU A 452 -5.01 30.85 1.61
N GLY A 453 -5.90 31.76 1.21
CA GLY A 453 -7.29 31.44 0.91
C GLY A 453 -8.29 32.39 1.56
N LYS A 454 -9.50 31.91 1.82
CA LYS A 454 -10.58 32.67 2.49
C LYS A 454 -10.28 32.88 3.96
N ILE A 455 -10.44 34.13 4.43
CA ILE A 455 -10.17 34.51 5.82
C ILE A 455 -11.48 34.87 6.51
N ASN A 456 -11.75 34.25 7.64
CA ASN A 456 -13.01 34.39 8.39
C ASN A 456 -12.79 35.12 9.72
N PHE A 457 -13.14 36.40 9.79
CA PHE A 457 -13.19 37.15 11.04
C PHE A 457 -14.59 37.18 11.70
N GLY A 458 -15.53 36.38 11.19
CA GLY A 458 -16.91 36.37 11.68
C GLY A 458 -17.72 37.60 11.24
N MET A 459 -17.40 38.19 10.09
CA MET A 459 -18.05 39.37 9.53
C MET A 459 -19.41 39.07 8.90
N ASN A 460 -19.78 37.83 8.71
CA ASN A 460 -21.09 37.48 8.16
C ASN A 460 -22.13 37.41 9.31
N ILE A 461 -22.67 38.57 9.73
CA ILE A 461 -23.52 38.69 10.87
C ILE A 461 -25.01 38.66 10.44
N ASP A 462 -25.40 39.58 9.56
CA ASP A 462 -26.74 39.68 9.01
C ASP A 462 -26.75 40.53 7.71
N ASP A 463 -27.91 40.84 7.15
CA ASP A 463 -28.06 41.67 5.96
C ASP A 463 -27.59 43.12 6.15
N ASN A 464 -27.42 43.57 7.39
CA ASN A 464 -27.00 44.94 7.68
C ASN A 464 -25.47 45.06 7.82
N PHE A 465 -24.79 43.96 8.12
CA PHE A 465 -23.36 43.89 8.21
C PHE A 465 -22.85 42.52 7.75
N ASN A 466 -22.29 42.44 6.61
CA ASN A 466 -21.61 41.24 6.13
C ASN A 466 -20.37 41.56 5.31
N GLY A 467 -19.31 40.77 5.51
CA GLY A 467 -18.04 40.97 4.86
C GLY A 467 -17.43 39.65 4.46
N VAL A 468 -16.62 39.71 3.41
CA VAL A 468 -15.76 38.59 2.97
C VAL A 468 -14.33 39.08 2.84
N MET A 469 -13.41 38.21 3.20
CA MET A 469 -11.95 38.44 3.10
C MET A 469 -11.26 37.24 2.48
N ALA A 470 -10.23 37.50 1.70
CA ALA A 470 -9.27 36.48 1.25
C ALA A 470 -7.89 37.10 1.13
N GLY A 471 -6.88 36.24 1.17
CA GLY A 471 -5.48 36.64 1.09
C GLY A 471 -4.60 35.65 1.82
N ASN A 472 -3.51 36.12 2.41
CA ASN A 472 -2.57 35.27 3.11
C ASN A 472 -2.37 35.69 4.58
N ILE A 473 -2.01 34.69 5.39
CA ILE A 473 -1.67 34.85 6.79
C ILE A 473 -0.28 34.25 6.98
N SER A 474 0.66 35.02 7.50
CA SER A 474 2.02 34.54 7.74
C SER A 474 2.46 34.80 9.17
N LYS A 475 3.28 33.90 9.70
CA LYS A 475 4.01 34.08 10.95
C LYS A 475 5.45 33.67 10.72
N MET A 476 6.37 34.61 10.89
CA MET A 476 7.80 34.32 10.88
C MET A 476 8.23 33.72 12.24
N PRO A 477 9.30 32.91 12.29
CA PRO A 477 9.76 32.29 13.53
C PRO A 477 10.10 33.27 14.64
N GLU A 478 10.64 34.43 14.23
CA GLU A 478 11.12 35.48 15.14
C GLU A 478 10.00 36.39 15.63
N ASP A 479 8.84 36.37 14.94
CA ASP A 479 7.70 37.21 15.28
C ASP A 479 6.75 36.54 16.26
N SER A 480 6.30 37.30 17.25
CA SER A 480 5.25 36.84 18.16
C SER A 480 3.85 36.95 17.59
N SER A 481 3.68 37.65 16.46
CA SER A 481 2.38 37.98 15.85
C SER A 481 2.24 37.42 14.44
N PHE A 482 0.98 37.24 14.03
CA PHE A 482 0.61 36.92 12.67
C PHE A 482 0.35 38.19 11.89
N VAL A 483 0.82 38.25 10.66
CA VAL A 483 0.53 39.30 9.67
C VAL A 483 -0.45 38.76 8.64
N ILE A 484 -1.50 39.52 8.37
CA ILE A 484 -2.56 39.17 7.44
C ILE A 484 -2.57 40.21 6.33
N LYS A 485 -2.30 39.79 5.10
CA LYS A 485 -2.47 40.61 3.89
C LYS A 485 -3.70 40.13 3.16
N SER A 486 -4.68 40.99 2.95
CA SER A 486 -5.98 40.57 2.44
C SER A 486 -6.69 41.63 1.59
N ILE A 487 -7.63 41.15 0.77
CA ILE A 487 -8.73 41.96 0.26
C ILE A 487 -9.86 41.93 1.26
N LEU A 488 -10.69 42.95 1.32
CA LEU A 488 -11.90 43.03 2.12
C LEU A 488 -13.05 43.62 1.31
N ALA A 489 -14.10 42.85 1.11
CA ALA A 489 -15.37 43.33 0.59
C ALA A 489 -16.41 43.37 1.69
N LEU A 490 -17.00 44.52 1.98
CA LEU A 490 -17.86 44.78 3.12
C LEU A 490 -19.18 45.44 2.70
N ASN A 491 -20.29 44.81 3.03
CA ASN A 491 -21.60 45.45 3.06
C ASN A 491 -21.89 45.97 4.47
N LEU A 492 -22.18 47.23 4.55
CA LEU A 492 -22.67 47.86 5.78
C LEU A 492 -23.85 48.76 5.42
N LYS A 493 -24.95 48.57 6.03
CA LYS A 493 -26.19 49.34 5.73
C LYS A 493 -26.07 50.77 6.18
N LEU A 494 -25.77 51.66 5.22
CA LEU A 494 -25.81 53.12 5.32
C LEU A 494 -26.60 53.65 4.15
N PRO A 495 -27.04 54.96 4.18
CA PRO A 495 -27.63 55.62 3.01
C PRO A 495 -26.69 55.63 1.81
N ASP A 496 -27.20 55.31 0.62
CA ASP A 496 -26.41 55.31 -0.63
C ASP A 496 -25.77 56.67 -0.87
N GLU A 497 -26.46 57.77 -0.53
CA GLU A 497 -25.90 59.10 -0.66
C GLU A 497 -24.73 59.36 0.29
N ALA A 498 -24.67 58.70 1.43
CA ALA A 498 -23.51 58.77 2.33
C ALA A 498 -22.27 58.13 1.69
N TYR A 499 -22.45 56.95 1.05
CA TYR A 499 -21.39 56.31 0.27
C TYR A 499 -20.97 57.13 -0.92
N ALA A 500 -21.93 57.73 -1.65
CA ALA A 500 -21.66 58.60 -2.76
C ALA A 500 -20.79 59.80 -2.34
N ARG A 501 -21.18 60.43 -1.18
CA ARG A 501 -20.42 61.56 -0.64
C ARG A 501 -19.03 61.16 -0.16
N MET A 502 -18.90 60.00 0.51
CA MET A 502 -17.59 59.47 0.90
C MET A 502 -16.66 59.26 -0.30
N ALA A 503 -17.18 58.68 -1.37
CA ALA A 503 -16.39 58.46 -2.61
C ALA A 503 -15.96 59.79 -3.23
N GLU A 504 -16.88 60.79 -3.29
CA GLU A 504 -16.55 62.15 -3.85
C GLU A 504 -15.43 62.81 -3.08
N VAL A 505 -15.47 62.80 -1.74
CA VAL A 505 -14.46 63.42 -0.89
C VAL A 505 -13.11 62.73 -1.08
N ILE A 506 -13.07 61.39 -1.11
CA ILE A 506 -11.79 60.61 -1.27
C ILE A 506 -11.23 60.82 -2.67
N VAL A 507 -12.02 60.75 -3.72
CA VAL A 507 -11.54 60.96 -5.11
C VAL A 507 -11.10 62.42 -5.37
N GLY A 508 -11.79 63.38 -4.74
CA GLY A 508 -11.50 64.80 -4.87
C GLY A 508 -10.20 65.23 -4.19
N ASP A 509 -9.62 64.46 -3.31
CA ASP A 509 -8.33 64.75 -2.70
C ASP A 509 -7.19 64.22 -3.57
N GLU A 510 -6.37 65.14 -4.12
CA GLU A 510 -5.24 64.83 -4.99
C GLU A 510 -3.98 64.41 -4.21
N SER A 511 -3.95 64.57 -2.87
CA SER A 511 -2.78 64.24 -2.05
C SER A 511 -2.57 62.74 -1.85
N ASN A 512 -3.62 61.94 -2.02
CA ASN A 512 -3.57 60.50 -1.86
C ASN A 512 -3.02 59.81 -3.12
N GLU A 513 -2.10 58.87 -2.88
CA GLU A 513 -1.54 58.02 -3.94
C GLU A 513 -2.59 57.09 -4.57
N LEU A 514 -2.32 56.68 -5.79
CA LEU A 514 -3.12 55.69 -6.45
C LEU A 514 -2.88 54.30 -5.81
N ALA A 515 -3.93 53.51 -5.64
CA ALA A 515 -3.81 52.15 -5.17
C ALA A 515 -3.09 51.26 -6.19
N ASP A 516 -2.10 50.49 -5.75
CA ASP A 516 -1.50 49.45 -6.57
C ASP A 516 -2.36 48.16 -6.47
N ASN A 517 -3.22 48.00 -7.46
CA ASN A 517 -4.12 46.87 -7.57
C ASN A 517 -3.58 45.76 -8.49
N ASN A 518 -2.41 45.92 -9.09
CA ASN A 518 -1.83 44.99 -10.06
C ASN A 518 -0.83 44.04 -9.41
N SER A 519 -1.18 43.47 -8.28
CA SER A 519 -0.34 42.52 -7.56
C SER A 519 -0.91 41.07 -7.65
N ASP A 520 0.00 40.09 -7.71
CA ASP A 520 -0.38 38.69 -7.79
C ASP A 520 -1.26 38.28 -6.62
N TYR A 521 -1.01 38.81 -5.42
CA TYR A 521 -1.80 38.48 -4.24
C TYR A 521 -3.27 38.97 -4.31
N VAL A 522 -3.52 40.13 -4.96
CA VAL A 522 -4.89 40.61 -5.20
C VAL A 522 -5.61 39.67 -6.15
N THR A 523 -4.91 39.20 -7.17
CA THR A 523 -5.46 38.23 -8.13
C THR A 523 -5.82 36.90 -7.47
N SER A 524 -4.93 36.30 -6.69
CA SER A 524 -5.21 35.03 -5.99
C SER A 524 -6.31 35.20 -4.94
N ALA A 525 -6.29 36.27 -4.17
CA ALA A 525 -7.33 36.56 -3.19
C ALA A 525 -8.73 36.75 -3.83
N MET A 526 -8.83 37.41 -4.98
CA MET A 526 -10.09 37.55 -5.73
C MET A 526 -10.53 36.23 -6.35
N ALA A 527 -9.60 35.37 -6.79
CA ALA A 527 -9.89 34.06 -7.35
C ALA A 527 -10.61 33.15 -6.35
N GLU A 528 -10.46 33.38 -5.05
CA GLU A 528 -11.19 32.66 -4.00
C GLU A 528 -12.72 32.84 -4.06
N TYR A 529 -13.18 33.93 -4.63
CA TYR A 529 -14.60 34.28 -4.72
C TYR A 529 -15.14 34.33 -6.14
N LEU A 530 -14.29 34.44 -7.15
CA LEU A 530 -14.66 34.60 -8.56
C LEU A 530 -14.22 33.37 -9.35
N ASN A 531 -15.03 32.94 -10.31
CA ASN A 531 -14.57 31.99 -11.32
C ASN A 531 -13.66 32.69 -12.33
N ASP A 532 -12.94 31.96 -13.15
CA ASP A 532 -11.93 32.46 -14.08
C ASP A 532 -12.45 33.54 -15.05
N LYS A 533 -13.70 33.39 -15.51
CA LYS A 533 -14.36 34.38 -16.41
C LYS A 533 -14.64 35.66 -15.67
N ASP A 534 -15.19 35.60 -14.47
CA ASP A 534 -15.54 36.80 -13.69
C ASP A 534 -14.27 37.45 -13.14
N LEU A 535 -13.25 36.68 -12.76
CA LEU A 535 -11.95 37.18 -12.36
C LEU A 535 -11.29 37.99 -13.51
N LYS A 536 -11.22 37.40 -14.70
CA LYS A 536 -10.68 38.06 -15.88
C LYS A 536 -11.41 39.38 -16.18
N LYS A 537 -12.74 39.37 -16.11
CA LYS A 537 -13.55 40.58 -16.29
C LYS A 537 -13.29 41.63 -15.22
N ALA A 538 -13.18 41.21 -13.95
CA ALA A 538 -12.94 42.11 -12.83
C ALA A 538 -11.58 42.80 -12.93
N LEU A 539 -10.58 42.12 -13.46
CA LEU A 539 -9.19 42.61 -13.60
C LEU A 539 -8.87 43.19 -15.00
N GLU A 540 -9.85 43.23 -15.92
CA GLU A 540 -9.62 43.66 -17.32
C GLU A 540 -8.95 45.03 -17.44
N MET A 541 -9.36 45.98 -16.61
CA MET A 541 -8.88 47.34 -16.60
C MET A 541 -7.69 47.61 -15.68
N THR A 542 -7.33 46.63 -14.83
CA THR A 542 -6.29 46.79 -13.80
C THR A 542 -4.92 47.11 -14.37
N PRO A 543 -4.42 46.44 -15.46
CA PRO A 543 -3.09 46.73 -16.00
C PRO A 543 -2.96 48.13 -16.60
N SER A 544 -4.05 48.72 -17.10
CA SER A 544 -4.02 49.99 -17.80
C SER A 544 -4.38 51.20 -16.92
N THR A 545 -5.31 51.04 -15.99
CA THR A 545 -5.87 52.13 -15.18
C THR A 545 -5.79 51.88 -13.67
N GLY A 546 -5.35 50.69 -13.24
CA GLY A 546 -5.40 50.28 -11.84
C GLY A 546 -6.81 49.97 -11.32
N GLN A 547 -7.84 50.02 -12.18
CA GLN A 547 -9.24 49.83 -11.76
C GLN A 547 -9.61 48.36 -11.63
N ILE A 548 -10.33 48.02 -10.56
CA ILE A 548 -10.94 46.71 -10.35
C ILE A 548 -12.46 46.88 -10.44
N ASN A 549 -13.12 45.98 -11.19
CA ASN A 549 -14.57 45.90 -11.24
C ASN A 549 -15.04 44.66 -10.46
N PRO A 550 -15.24 44.73 -9.13
CA PRO A 550 -15.67 43.61 -8.33
C PRO A 550 -17.03 43.09 -8.78
N SER A 551 -17.25 41.79 -8.67
CA SER A 551 -18.50 41.15 -9.02
C SER A 551 -18.86 40.03 -8.03
N GLY A 552 -20.09 39.55 -8.05
CA GLY A 552 -20.53 38.43 -7.21
C GLY A 552 -20.36 38.71 -5.71
N ALA A 553 -19.65 37.87 -4.99
CA ALA A 553 -19.43 38.04 -3.54
C ALA A 553 -18.55 39.26 -3.19
N LEU A 554 -17.82 39.80 -4.13
CA LEU A 554 -16.95 40.95 -3.94
C LEU A 554 -17.64 42.31 -4.30
N ASP A 555 -18.78 42.27 -4.96
CA ASP A 555 -19.59 43.46 -5.27
C ASP A 555 -20.34 43.90 -4.00
N ARG A 556 -19.69 44.80 -3.25
CA ARG A 556 -20.16 45.31 -1.95
C ARG A 556 -19.93 46.80 -1.79
N ASN A 557 -20.58 47.40 -0.79
CA ASN A 557 -20.49 48.84 -0.58
C ASN A 557 -19.07 49.37 -0.40
N LEU A 558 -18.19 48.59 0.23
CA LEU A 558 -16.76 48.93 0.33
C LEU A 558 -15.94 47.73 -0.20
N PHE A 559 -15.09 47.94 -1.16
CA PHE A 559 -14.10 46.98 -1.62
C PHE A 559 -12.70 47.56 -1.44
N LEU A 560 -11.98 46.96 -0.48
CA LEU A 560 -10.59 47.27 -0.18
C LEU A 560 -9.74 46.18 -0.82
N SER A 561 -8.87 46.59 -1.75
CA SER A 561 -7.97 45.66 -2.46
C SER A 561 -6.70 45.32 -1.68
N GLN A 562 -6.40 46.11 -0.65
CA GLN A 562 -5.31 45.80 0.29
C GLN A 562 -5.66 46.28 1.69
N VAL A 563 -5.60 45.31 2.65
CA VAL A 563 -5.70 45.55 4.08
C VAL A 563 -4.66 44.69 4.79
N ASN A 564 -3.70 45.33 5.45
CA ASN A 564 -2.65 44.68 6.21
C ASN A 564 -3.01 44.67 7.69
N ILE A 565 -3.36 43.51 8.23
CA ILE A 565 -3.79 43.37 9.61
C ILE A 565 -2.74 42.58 10.40
N HIS A 566 -2.41 43.07 11.58
CA HIS A 566 -1.58 42.35 12.54
C HIS A 566 -2.32 42.13 13.85
N TYR A 567 -2.01 41.08 14.56
CA TYR A 567 -2.55 40.84 15.88
C TYR A 567 -1.67 41.51 16.94
N SER A 568 -2.26 42.43 17.74
CA SER A 568 -1.59 43.03 18.91
C SER A 568 -1.92 42.23 20.17
N PRO A 569 -0.93 41.50 20.77
CA PRO A 569 -1.14 40.78 22.01
C PRO A 569 -1.45 41.72 23.20
N ILE A 570 -0.85 42.90 23.21
CA ILE A 570 -1.03 43.90 24.26
C ILE A 570 -2.48 44.44 24.26
N LYS A 571 -2.95 44.85 23.09
CA LYS A 571 -4.30 45.41 22.96
C LYS A 571 -5.38 44.32 22.77
N ARG A 572 -4.97 43.06 22.54
CA ARG A 572 -5.85 41.91 22.26
C ARG A 572 -6.84 42.20 21.13
N GLN A 573 -6.30 42.78 20.05
CA GLN A 573 -7.06 43.22 18.87
C GLN A 573 -6.28 42.94 17.61
N PHE A 574 -7.00 42.78 16.50
CA PHE A 574 -6.45 42.78 15.17
C PHE A 574 -6.47 44.22 14.63
N LEU A 575 -5.33 44.74 14.23
CA LEU A 575 -5.13 46.14 13.86
C LEU A 575 -4.56 46.28 12.45
N CYS A 576 -5.10 47.21 11.68
CA CYS A 576 -4.44 47.77 10.52
C CYS A 576 -4.09 49.23 10.85
N LEU A 577 -2.80 49.56 10.82
CA LEU A 577 -2.26 50.87 11.13
C LEU A 577 -1.50 51.46 9.93
N GLU A 578 -1.66 50.86 8.77
CA GLU A 578 -1.05 51.23 7.50
C GLU A 578 -2.13 51.75 6.52
N PRO A 579 -1.74 52.40 5.43
CA PRO A 579 -2.67 52.74 4.37
C PRO A 579 -3.42 51.52 3.85
N VAL A 580 -4.72 51.68 3.58
CA VAL A 580 -5.53 50.71 2.87
C VAL A 580 -5.75 51.15 1.44
N HIS A 581 -5.83 50.21 0.53
CA HIS A 581 -6.17 50.50 -0.85
C HIS A 581 -7.70 50.36 -1.04
N ILE A 582 -8.39 51.47 -1.28
CA ILE A 582 -9.83 51.47 -1.57
C ILE A 582 -10.02 51.43 -3.08
N ALA A 583 -10.48 50.29 -3.60
CA ALA A 583 -10.76 50.13 -5.02
C ALA A 583 -12.11 50.72 -5.40
N THR A 584 -13.21 50.35 -4.68
CA THR A 584 -14.53 50.90 -4.99
C THR A 584 -15.30 51.24 -3.71
N ILE A 585 -16.20 52.21 -3.79
CA ILE A 585 -17.23 52.55 -2.79
C ILE A 585 -18.57 52.55 -3.50
N ASP A 586 -19.49 51.70 -3.10
CA ASP A 586 -20.84 51.52 -3.68
C ASP A 586 -20.81 51.48 -5.23
N GLY A 587 -19.88 50.65 -5.78
CA GLY A 587 -19.64 50.43 -7.20
C GLY A 587 -18.92 51.60 -7.89
N LYS A 588 -18.67 52.72 -7.22
CA LYS A 588 -17.89 53.83 -7.79
C LYS A 588 -16.39 53.58 -7.66
N GLN A 589 -15.62 53.79 -8.73
CA GLN A 589 -14.16 53.66 -8.73
C GLN A 589 -13.55 54.78 -7.86
N VAL A 590 -12.67 54.37 -6.95
CA VAL A 590 -11.90 55.24 -6.05
C VAL A 590 -10.42 55.12 -6.30
N ASN A 591 -9.86 53.93 -6.27
CA ASN A 591 -8.46 53.57 -6.54
C ASN A 591 -7.44 54.45 -5.81
N LYS A 592 -7.63 54.65 -4.52
CA LYS A 592 -6.74 55.45 -3.67
C LYS A 592 -6.16 54.63 -2.54
N ALA A 593 -4.92 54.89 -2.19
CA ALA A 593 -4.28 54.44 -0.95
C ALA A 593 -4.58 55.49 0.13
N ILE A 594 -5.26 55.10 1.19
CA ILE A 594 -5.76 55.99 2.23
C ILE A 594 -5.19 55.58 3.58
N GLU A 595 -4.61 56.56 4.29
CA GLU A 595 -4.17 56.32 5.68
C GLU A 595 -5.35 55.80 6.51
N SER A 596 -5.14 54.76 7.29
CA SER A 596 -6.22 54.12 7.99
C SER A 596 -5.85 53.64 9.38
N ARG A 597 -6.91 53.49 10.21
CA ARG A 597 -6.84 52.76 11.50
C ARG A 597 -8.02 51.85 11.56
N ILE A 598 -7.79 50.57 11.36
CA ILE A 598 -8.84 49.53 11.50
C ILE A 598 -8.57 48.71 12.74
N ALA A 599 -9.64 48.50 13.55
CA ALA A 599 -9.54 47.66 14.74
C ALA A 599 -10.68 46.62 14.75
N ILE A 600 -10.31 45.34 14.85
CA ILE A 600 -11.25 44.22 15.05
C ILE A 600 -11.07 43.69 16.45
N SER A 601 -12.00 43.98 17.33
CA SER A 601 -11.98 43.56 18.72
C SER A 601 -12.89 42.36 18.93
N LYS A 602 -12.33 41.17 18.99
CA LYS A 602 -13.10 39.95 19.26
C LYS A 602 -13.21 39.70 20.75
N ARG A 603 -14.45 39.51 21.23
CA ARG A 603 -14.75 39.02 22.57
C ARG A 603 -15.52 37.71 22.44
N ARG A 604 -15.68 36.92 23.53
CA ARG A 604 -16.27 35.57 23.53
C ARG A 604 -17.47 35.40 22.59
N SER A 605 -18.47 36.27 22.66
CA SER A 605 -19.71 36.16 21.87
C SER A 605 -19.96 37.34 20.94
N THR A 606 -19.07 38.34 20.91
CA THR A 606 -19.28 39.59 20.15
C THR A 606 -17.97 40.02 19.51
N THR A 607 -18.11 40.65 18.35
CA THR A 607 -16.96 41.29 17.68
C THR A 607 -17.35 42.73 17.38
N ARG A 608 -16.44 43.63 17.58
CA ARG A 608 -16.56 45.04 17.20
C ARG A 608 -15.63 45.32 16.06
N TYR A 609 -16.13 46.01 15.04
CA TYR A 609 -15.36 46.38 13.85
C TYR A 609 -15.35 47.89 13.77
N THR A 610 -14.18 48.50 13.82
CA THR A 610 -13.98 49.97 13.77
C THR A 610 -13.08 50.28 12.60
N PHE A 611 -13.52 51.21 11.76
CA PHE A 611 -12.80 51.71 10.57
C PHE A 611 -12.64 53.21 10.71
N TYR A 612 -11.42 53.69 10.54
CA TYR A 612 -11.11 55.10 10.41
C TYR A 612 -10.27 55.30 9.15
N PHE A 613 -10.71 56.18 8.27
CA PHE A 613 -10.08 56.53 7.01
C PHE A 613 -9.68 58.00 7.04
N GLU A 614 -8.41 58.30 7.04
CA GLU A 614 -7.86 59.66 7.02
C GLU A 614 -7.58 60.04 5.56
N VAL A 615 -8.52 60.77 4.94
CA VAL A 615 -8.39 61.24 3.54
C VAL A 615 -7.37 62.34 3.45
N SER A 616 -7.38 63.28 4.38
CA SER A 616 -6.38 64.34 4.52
C SER A 616 -6.26 64.72 6.00
N LYS A 617 -5.33 65.63 6.30
CA LYS A 617 -5.20 66.20 7.66
C LYS A 617 -6.51 66.79 8.19
N TYR A 618 -7.42 67.17 7.28
CA TYR A 618 -8.71 67.83 7.63
C TYR A 618 -9.92 66.96 7.40
N ASP A 619 -9.80 65.94 6.54
CA ASP A 619 -10.96 65.12 6.13
C ASP A 619 -10.75 63.67 6.49
N TRP A 620 -11.72 63.12 7.23
CA TRP A 620 -11.71 61.71 7.64
C TRP A 620 -13.13 61.18 7.78
N PHE A 621 -13.24 59.82 7.73
CA PHE A 621 -14.46 59.08 7.96
C PHE A 621 -14.21 58.04 9.05
N TYR A 622 -15.17 57.93 10.01
CA TYR A 622 -15.16 56.96 11.09
C TYR A 622 -16.43 56.11 11.02
N ILE A 623 -16.29 54.81 11.06
CA ILE A 623 -17.40 53.81 11.05
C ILE A 623 -17.11 52.79 12.11
N ASP A 624 -18.07 52.54 13.01
CA ASP A 624 -17.98 51.57 14.08
C ASP A 624 -19.22 50.70 14.11
N TYR A 625 -19.06 49.39 13.99
CA TYR A 625 -20.12 48.42 14.10
C TYR A 625 -19.97 47.58 15.37
N TYR A 626 -21.00 47.60 16.21
CA TYR A 626 -21.05 46.76 17.40
C TYR A 626 -22.50 46.35 17.74
N MET A 627 -22.79 45.04 17.82
CA MET A 627 -24.06 44.45 18.23
C MET A 627 -25.31 45.08 17.52
N GLY A 628 -25.23 45.20 16.20
CA GLY A 628 -26.32 45.78 15.38
C GLY A 628 -26.40 47.29 15.44
N SER A 629 -25.48 47.99 16.07
CA SER A 629 -25.39 49.44 16.05
C SER A 629 -24.23 49.89 15.17
N VAL A 630 -24.53 50.70 14.18
CA VAL A 630 -23.54 51.42 13.36
C VAL A 630 -23.45 52.84 13.86
N THR A 631 -22.25 53.25 14.22
CA THR A 631 -21.97 54.62 14.67
C THR A 631 -20.96 55.24 13.68
N VAL A 632 -21.31 56.34 13.04
CA VAL A 632 -20.48 57.00 12.03
C VAL A 632 -20.20 58.47 12.39
N ALA A 633 -19.11 58.98 11.93
CA ALA A 633 -18.77 60.38 12.01
C ALA A 633 -17.83 60.76 10.84
N SER A 634 -17.83 62.03 10.47
CA SER A 634 -16.87 62.61 9.49
C SER A 634 -16.68 64.09 9.83
N THR A 635 -15.57 64.65 9.34
CA THR A 635 -15.39 66.10 9.27
C THR A 635 -16.28 66.72 8.19
N ASP A 636 -16.66 65.92 7.16
CA ASP A 636 -17.58 66.39 6.12
C ASP A 636 -18.99 66.59 6.69
N LYS A 637 -19.47 67.83 6.59
CA LYS A 637 -20.78 68.20 7.14
C LYS A 637 -21.89 67.55 6.37
N GLU A 638 -21.82 67.52 5.06
CA GLU A 638 -22.86 66.95 4.20
C GLU A 638 -23.08 65.44 4.49
N PHE A 639 -22.00 64.69 4.61
CA PHE A 639 -22.05 63.28 5.05
C PHE A 639 -22.80 63.13 6.39
N ASN A 640 -22.44 63.92 7.39
CA ASN A 640 -23.09 63.84 8.71
C ASN A 640 -24.57 64.23 8.65
N ASP A 641 -24.94 65.20 7.82
CA ASP A 641 -26.34 65.63 7.67
C ASP A 641 -27.20 64.56 6.96
N ILE A 642 -26.65 63.88 5.94
CA ILE A 642 -27.27 62.69 5.30
C ILE A 642 -27.53 61.60 6.34
N ILE A 643 -26.54 61.31 7.18
CA ILE A 643 -26.69 60.27 8.25
C ILE A 643 -27.76 60.68 9.26
N LYS A 644 -27.80 61.92 9.70
CA LYS A 644 -28.81 62.42 10.66
C LYS A 644 -30.22 62.34 10.11
N GLU A 645 -30.41 62.63 8.84
CA GLU A 645 -31.74 62.67 8.20
C GLU A 645 -32.22 61.27 7.83
N LYS A 646 -31.37 60.44 7.20
CA LYS A 646 -31.78 59.17 6.60
C LYS A 646 -31.48 57.95 7.50
N GLY A 647 -30.41 58.02 8.31
CA GLY A 647 -30.02 56.93 9.19
C GLY A 647 -31.14 56.42 10.13
N PRO A 648 -31.88 57.32 10.82
CA PRO A 648 -33.01 56.88 11.67
C PRO A 648 -34.11 56.15 10.89
N LYS A 649 -34.36 56.53 9.62
CA LYS A 649 -35.39 55.91 8.77
C LYS A 649 -34.97 54.49 8.33
N MET A 650 -33.69 54.21 8.22
CA MET A 650 -33.12 52.89 7.89
C MET A 650 -32.95 52.01 9.11
N SER A 651 -33.06 52.56 10.30
CA SER A 651 -32.99 51.81 11.56
C SER A 651 -34.27 51.02 11.81
N GLY A 652 -34.13 49.78 12.34
CA GLY A 652 -35.28 48.92 12.62
C GLY A 652 -34.88 47.66 13.39
N GLY A 653 -35.81 47.14 14.19
CA GLY A 653 -35.53 45.98 15.02
C GLY A 653 -34.39 46.25 16.02
N LYS A 654 -33.32 45.46 15.93
CA LYS A 654 -32.08 45.64 16.73
C LYS A 654 -31.04 46.54 16.02
N PHE A 655 -31.22 46.85 14.74
CA PHE A 655 -30.28 47.64 13.95
C PHE A 655 -30.49 49.13 14.18
N ARG A 656 -29.42 49.89 14.39
CA ARG A 656 -29.44 51.34 14.65
C ARG A 656 -28.27 52.00 13.93
N ILE A 657 -28.57 53.14 13.28
CA ILE A 657 -27.56 54.07 12.72
C ILE A 657 -27.53 55.32 13.61
N ARG A 658 -26.34 55.72 14.03
CA ARG A 658 -26.11 56.85 14.91
C ARG A 658 -24.89 57.65 14.43
N THR A 659 -24.87 58.94 14.79
CA THR A 659 -23.67 59.80 14.63
C THR A 659 -22.81 59.71 15.90
N ALA A 660 -21.49 59.63 15.72
CA ALA A 660 -20.54 59.78 16.81
C ALA A 660 -20.14 61.22 17.05
N SER A 661 -19.67 61.53 18.25
CA SER A 661 -19.03 62.80 18.55
C SER A 661 -17.53 62.74 18.14
N SER A 662 -16.94 63.90 17.82
CA SER A 662 -15.47 64.00 17.57
C SER A 662 -14.66 63.48 18.78
N ARG A 663 -15.15 63.62 19.99
CA ARG A 663 -14.53 63.04 21.20
C ARG A 663 -14.50 61.50 21.16
N THR A 664 -15.51 60.83 20.63
CA THR A 664 -15.53 59.38 20.46
C THR A 664 -14.43 58.91 19.53
N VAL A 665 -14.25 59.61 18.41
CA VAL A 665 -13.18 59.33 17.42
C VAL A 665 -11.79 59.58 18.01
N ALA A 666 -11.59 60.72 18.67
CA ALA A 666 -10.34 61.06 19.35
C ALA A 666 -9.96 60.00 20.41
N ASN A 667 -10.93 59.55 21.19
CA ASN A 667 -10.71 58.47 22.19
C ASN A 667 -10.31 57.14 21.53
N PHE A 668 -10.85 56.83 20.36
CA PHE A 668 -10.45 55.66 19.59
C PHE A 668 -8.98 55.76 19.12
N LEU A 669 -8.63 56.90 18.50
CA LEU A 669 -7.28 57.13 18.00
C LEU A 669 -6.25 57.13 19.14
N ASN A 670 -6.51 57.83 20.23
CA ASN A 670 -5.61 57.84 21.39
C ASN A 670 -5.38 56.46 21.97
N LYS A 671 -6.37 55.56 21.98
CA LYS A 671 -6.19 54.19 22.41
C LYS A 671 -5.32 53.36 21.52
N LEU A 672 -5.20 53.71 20.24
CA LEU A 672 -4.31 53.00 19.31
C LEU A 672 -2.88 53.54 19.41
N GLU A 673 -2.67 54.80 19.78
CA GLU A 673 -1.38 55.47 19.85
C GLU A 673 -0.68 55.24 21.22
N THR A 674 -1.41 54.97 22.27
CA THR A 674 -0.80 54.68 23.60
C THR A 674 -0.25 53.26 23.59
N ASP A 675 1.09 53.16 23.70
CA ASP A 675 1.78 51.92 24.09
C ASP A 675 1.52 51.68 25.59
N ASP A 676 0.57 50.78 25.91
CA ASP A 676 0.38 50.26 27.26
C ASP A 676 1.01 48.85 27.37
#